data_1eadbe1d3ff17cd92eec6105542b276c
#
_entry.id   1eadbe1d3ff17cd92eec6105542b276c
#
_cell.length_a   1.000
_cell.length_b   1.000
_cell.length_c   1.000
_cell.angle_alpha   90.00
_cell.angle_beta   90.00
_cell.angle_gamma   90.00
#
_symmetry.space_group_name_H-M   'P 1'
#
loop_
_entity.id
_entity.type
_entity.pdbx_description
1 polymer ?
#
loop_
_entity_poly.entity_id
_entity_poly.type
_entity_poly.pdbx_seq_one_letter_code
_entity_poly.pdbx_strand_id
1 'polypeptide(L)'
;MTAGAARPSISARPGTFGVTDNRVFGPGGEALARRFAQRVLGFDEVHSLTLDPARATATLNYRLANGDADILLSRLASSVAESNAGINEIELPHWTDGEPVILYRHSSVISIFEELNIANGRVTARHPALESNPAIAHRIENALRAVPGVIEATATGELRVRFDPHAVAVLQLIRLAEAEILGRETIHPVFSPEPVNFGLENVMVGVAAVGEFVLPLAAPVASGLLVLASLGTFGVAASQLRERRIGLPLLYSCAVGARLSSGQFLAASLIAWFFRYWEYRYRQDVEVEIKGLIDDAATLPKQARVLTGDGLARLVPRADATPGQQVRVLTAERVPVDGRVLTGAALVDESFLGGPPEPVRRVAGDTVVAGSRLVAGTLDVETLRTGEEMRAARVAQTLIETTVPRPQSEALNRDAEDFASQTVAPTLLTASAGLVIGDVTTAGTILSPDYATGVGLAMPLERVRDLRSAIRIGAVIRTSSAFERLAKTSWFVLDEHEGLHRAGCEVAEVRTKGFDEARLLPAMAAAGIWLGDERGPAIARACRDRGLVLRRAVLREIDADGVGVEFGDHHVRLRGRPVVAGAAPPPLIVEVNGVEVAGIRFVRNGYLEAADAVRSLQQSGQRVFLASQGVAAGLADALGVDRYGEGMSDDDKVRVLRDMQQQGLNAAYVGDGLAHASVAREAHLSISLGRADAAGGAGSEREPSDIVLMSPSIASLPALCALARDSGRRKERRRYAVIAPNLLCVAGAFAFGFTPMAAVLLSNFGTSLAYNGAKRALREAEPMRLDDACYADDERTCPQRVGIGAGG
;
A
#
# COMPACT_ATOMS: atom_id res chain seq x y z
N MET A 1 -25.90 44.19 -3.92
CA MET A 1 -25.00 45.01 -3.06
C MET A 1 -23.70 44.27 -3.00
N THR A 2 -22.74 44.64 -3.83
CA THR A 2 -21.40 44.10 -3.88
C THR A 2 -20.65 44.55 -2.63
N ALA A 3 -20.34 43.62 -1.72
CA ALA A 3 -19.47 43.88 -0.58
C ALA A 3 -18.10 44.32 -1.12
N GLY A 4 -17.73 45.58 -0.88
CA GLY A 4 -16.48 46.15 -1.28
C GLY A 4 -15.33 45.39 -0.67
N ALA A 5 -14.42 44.85 -1.52
CA ALA A 5 -13.19 44.21 -1.11
C ALA A 5 -12.40 45.20 -0.21
N ALA A 6 -12.31 44.91 1.08
CA ALA A 6 -11.49 45.72 1.99
C ALA A 6 -10.04 45.73 1.44
N ARG A 7 -9.46 46.91 1.35
CA ARG A 7 -8.06 47.08 0.92
C ARG A 7 -7.14 46.49 1.98
N PRO A 8 -6.05 45.81 1.60
CA PRO A 8 -5.07 45.32 2.56
C PRO A 8 -4.60 46.49 3.43
N SER A 9 -4.55 46.26 4.72
CA SER A 9 -4.05 47.27 5.68
C SER A 9 -2.80 46.74 6.38
N ILE A 10 -1.89 47.67 6.62
CA ILE A 10 -0.61 47.36 7.26
C ILE A 10 -0.53 48.20 8.55
N SER A 11 -0.15 47.58 9.64
CA SER A 11 0.11 48.24 10.93
C SER A 11 1.55 47.89 11.37
N ALA A 12 2.33 48.95 11.69
CA ALA A 12 3.69 48.76 12.22
C ALA A 12 3.78 49.29 13.63
N ARG A 13 4.37 48.53 14.54
CA ARG A 13 4.80 48.90 15.88
C ARG A 13 6.24 48.46 16.09
N PRO A 14 7.01 49.10 17.00
CA PRO A 14 8.39 48.64 17.26
C PRO A 14 8.38 47.15 17.63
N GLY A 15 9.11 46.33 16.85
CA GLY A 15 9.23 44.88 17.01
C GLY A 15 8.06 44.06 16.48
N THR A 16 6.98 44.68 15.97
CA THR A 16 5.80 43.94 15.50
C THR A 16 5.24 44.58 14.22
N PHE A 17 4.91 43.73 13.25
CA PHE A 17 4.35 44.15 11.98
C PHE A 17 3.09 43.33 11.66
N GLY A 18 1.97 44.00 11.46
CA GLY A 18 0.67 43.37 11.18
C GLY A 18 0.21 43.64 9.75
N VAL A 19 -0.23 42.62 9.06
CA VAL A 19 -0.87 42.70 7.74
C VAL A 19 -2.27 42.12 7.83
N THR A 20 -3.25 42.86 7.33
CA THR A 20 -4.64 42.38 7.24
C THR A 20 -5.02 42.30 5.76
N ASP A 21 -5.32 41.11 5.28
CA ASP A 21 -5.83 40.87 3.93
C ASP A 21 -6.71 39.62 3.92
N ASN A 22 -7.99 39.79 3.67
CA ASN A 22 -8.97 38.71 3.67
C ASN A 22 -8.75 37.69 2.54
N ARG A 23 -8.05 38.04 1.48
CA ARG A 23 -7.72 37.14 0.35
C ARG A 23 -6.56 36.21 0.67
N VAL A 24 -5.64 36.69 1.51
CA VAL A 24 -4.41 35.97 1.86
C VAL A 24 -4.57 35.21 3.17
N PHE A 25 -5.16 35.83 4.19
CA PHE A 25 -5.21 35.31 5.55
C PHE A 25 -6.63 34.92 5.99
N GLY A 26 -7.67 35.23 5.20
CA GLY A 26 -9.03 34.85 5.48
C GLY A 26 -9.31 33.38 5.12
N PRO A 27 -10.51 32.87 5.48
CA PRO A 27 -10.91 31.51 5.12
C PRO A 27 -10.77 31.25 3.61
N GLY A 28 -10.09 30.18 3.24
CA GLY A 28 -9.77 29.83 1.84
C GLY A 28 -8.50 30.50 1.26
N GLY A 29 -7.76 31.30 2.04
CA GLY A 29 -6.50 31.94 1.65
C GLY A 29 -5.22 31.16 2.01
N GLU A 30 -5.33 29.97 2.50
CA GLU A 30 -4.26 29.17 3.13
C GLU A 30 -3.02 28.94 2.28
N ALA A 31 -3.21 28.64 1.00
CA ALA A 31 -2.08 28.46 0.09
C ALA A 31 -1.25 29.74 -0.04
N LEU A 32 -1.90 30.90 -0.02
CA LEU A 32 -1.24 32.20 -0.01
C LEU A 32 -0.61 32.50 1.34
N ALA A 33 -1.30 32.17 2.44
CA ALA A 33 -0.78 32.32 3.79
C ALA A 33 0.47 31.45 4.03
N ARG A 34 0.50 30.22 3.50
CA ARG A 34 1.68 29.33 3.54
C ARG A 34 2.86 29.93 2.76
N ARG A 35 2.63 30.38 1.53
CA ARG A 35 3.67 31.05 0.74
C ARG A 35 4.19 32.31 1.43
N PHE A 36 3.30 33.07 2.02
CA PHE A 36 3.68 34.25 2.81
C PHE A 36 4.54 33.84 4.01
N ALA A 37 4.11 32.81 4.77
CA ALA A 37 4.85 32.30 5.92
C ALA A 37 6.26 31.79 5.51
N GLN A 38 6.37 31.03 4.42
CA GLN A 38 7.67 30.55 3.89
C GLN A 38 8.62 31.69 3.57
N ARG A 39 8.11 32.74 2.94
CA ARG A 39 8.93 33.92 2.57
C ARG A 39 9.35 34.72 3.78
N VAL A 40 8.40 35.01 4.66
CA VAL A 40 8.62 35.84 5.83
C VAL A 40 9.53 35.17 6.85
N LEU A 41 9.29 33.92 7.15
CA LEU A 41 10.13 33.11 8.04
C LEU A 41 11.49 32.73 7.40
N GLY A 42 11.71 33.05 6.13
CA GLY A 42 13.01 32.97 5.47
C GLY A 42 13.98 34.07 5.91
N PHE A 43 13.50 35.15 6.52
CA PHE A 43 14.35 36.22 7.03
C PHE A 43 14.81 35.96 8.44
N ASP A 44 16.10 36.08 8.72
CA ASP A 44 16.70 35.80 10.03
C ASP A 44 16.25 36.75 11.12
N GLU A 45 15.82 37.93 10.74
CA GLU A 45 15.30 38.97 11.62
C GLU A 45 13.89 38.63 12.18
N VAL A 46 13.13 37.74 11.49
CA VAL A 46 11.77 37.35 11.89
C VAL A 46 11.84 36.20 12.89
N HIS A 47 11.28 36.42 14.06
CA HIS A 47 11.33 35.49 15.18
C HIS A 47 10.05 34.63 15.27
N SER A 48 8.88 35.23 15.05
CA SER A 48 7.62 34.50 14.98
C SER A 48 6.59 35.13 14.04
N LEU A 49 5.68 34.31 13.56
CA LEU A 49 4.57 34.70 12.70
C LEU A 49 3.28 34.13 13.29
N THR A 50 2.34 34.97 13.62
CA THR A 50 0.98 34.60 14.03
C THR A 50 0.04 34.79 12.85
N LEU A 51 -0.68 33.75 12.45
CA LEU A 51 -1.75 33.77 11.45
C LEU A 51 -3.08 33.59 12.15
N ASP A 52 -4.02 34.53 11.95
CA ASP A 52 -5.38 34.49 12.49
C ASP A 52 -6.38 34.59 11.33
N PRO A 53 -6.89 33.46 10.83
CA PRO A 53 -7.85 33.42 9.72
C PRO A 53 -9.19 34.08 10.05
N ALA A 54 -9.64 34.00 11.31
CA ALA A 54 -10.91 34.64 11.73
C ALA A 54 -10.89 36.17 11.63
N ARG A 55 -9.69 36.74 11.85
CA ARG A 55 -9.48 38.20 11.71
C ARG A 55 -8.85 38.58 10.38
N ALA A 56 -8.51 37.59 9.55
CA ALA A 56 -7.79 37.75 8.31
C ALA A 56 -6.48 38.53 8.49
N THR A 57 -5.72 38.23 9.55
CA THR A 57 -4.50 38.97 9.94
C THR A 57 -3.30 38.05 10.04
N ALA A 58 -2.14 38.59 9.63
CA ALA A 58 -0.82 38.01 9.92
C ALA A 58 -0.02 39.01 10.76
N THR A 59 0.52 38.55 11.88
CA THR A 59 1.34 39.40 12.76
C THR A 59 2.74 38.80 12.88
N LEU A 60 3.74 39.56 12.47
CA LEU A 60 5.15 39.21 12.55
C LEU A 60 5.80 39.87 13.77
N ASN A 61 6.57 39.10 14.51
CA ASN A 61 7.48 39.62 15.53
C ASN A 61 8.92 39.50 15.02
N TYR A 62 9.65 40.62 15.06
CA TYR A 62 11.02 40.68 14.54
C TYR A 62 11.96 41.37 15.54
N ARG A 63 13.26 41.04 15.44
CA ARG A 63 14.32 41.69 16.17
C ARG A 63 15.35 42.19 15.15
N LEU A 64 15.64 43.48 15.22
CA LEU A 64 16.66 44.09 14.39
C LEU A 64 17.94 44.26 15.17
N ALA A 65 19.05 43.80 14.64
CA ALA A 65 20.37 44.00 15.24
C ALA A 65 20.82 45.44 15.16
N ASN A 66 20.40 46.21 14.11
CA ASN A 66 20.70 47.61 13.88
C ASN A 66 19.44 48.31 13.33
N GLY A 67 18.58 48.74 14.18
CA GLY A 67 17.55 49.75 14.20
C GLY A 67 16.70 50.13 12.96
N ASP A 68 16.85 49.59 11.79
CA ASP A 68 16.20 50.12 10.57
C ASP A 68 15.11 49.17 10.06
N ALA A 69 13.86 49.39 10.52
CA ALA A 69 12.68 48.63 10.13
C ALA A 69 12.32 48.81 8.64
N ASP A 70 12.69 49.94 8.03
CA ASP A 70 12.37 50.26 6.64
C ASP A 70 13.16 49.36 5.66
N ILE A 71 14.33 48.90 6.06
CA ILE A 71 15.13 47.96 5.28
C ILE A 71 14.45 46.57 5.25
N LEU A 72 13.99 46.08 6.41
CA LEU A 72 13.27 44.80 6.47
C LEU A 72 11.98 44.87 5.66
N LEU A 73 11.23 45.96 5.75
CA LEU A 73 10.00 46.19 5.01
C LEU A 73 10.24 46.25 3.50
N SER A 74 11.31 46.93 3.05
CA SER A 74 11.65 46.96 1.64
C SER A 74 12.05 45.59 1.08
N ARG A 75 12.79 44.79 1.85
CA ARG A 75 13.16 43.40 1.51
C ARG A 75 11.94 42.48 1.50
N LEU A 76 11.03 42.63 2.42
CA LEU A 76 9.76 41.91 2.45
C LEU A 76 8.89 42.24 1.24
N ALA A 77 8.77 43.53 0.90
CA ALA A 77 8.02 43.98 -0.25
C ALA A 77 8.62 43.52 -1.59
N SER A 78 9.94 43.55 -1.73
CA SER A 78 10.62 43.03 -2.93
C SER A 78 10.47 41.54 -3.08
N SER A 79 10.54 40.76 -1.97
CA SER A 79 10.37 39.31 -1.99
C SER A 79 8.94 38.85 -2.35
N VAL A 80 7.95 39.70 -2.10
CA VAL A 80 6.54 39.44 -2.52
C VAL A 80 6.37 39.74 -4.02
N ALA A 81 7.12 40.68 -4.58
CA ALA A 81 7.05 41.09 -5.99
C ALA A 81 7.80 40.13 -6.92
N GLU A 82 8.88 39.51 -6.47
CA GLU A 82 9.66 38.53 -7.26
C GLU A 82 9.00 37.16 -7.27
N SER A 83 8.27 36.88 -8.34
CA SER A 83 7.74 35.57 -8.68
C SER A 83 8.91 34.69 -9.17
N ASN A 84 9.22 33.59 -8.42
CA ASN A 84 9.96 32.41 -8.90
C ASN A 84 11.49 32.36 -8.92
N ALA A 85 12.24 33.06 -8.12
CA ALA A 85 13.69 32.80 -8.00
C ALA A 85 14.03 32.09 -6.66
N GLY A 86 14.36 30.79 -6.76
CA GLY A 86 15.29 30.05 -5.89
C GLY A 86 15.25 30.31 -4.38
N ILE A 87 14.11 30.21 -3.74
CA ILE A 87 14.01 30.11 -2.28
C ILE A 87 14.19 28.65 -1.89
N ASN A 88 15.18 28.33 -1.06
CA ASN A 88 15.23 27.06 -0.38
C ASN A 88 13.85 26.84 0.26
N GLU A 89 13.15 25.76 -0.12
CA GLU A 89 11.84 25.44 0.43
C GLU A 89 11.99 25.16 1.93
N ILE A 90 11.70 26.18 2.75
CA ILE A 90 11.64 26.01 4.18
C ILE A 90 10.41 25.16 4.47
N GLU A 91 10.63 24.03 5.11
CA GLU A 91 9.55 23.11 5.50
C GLU A 91 8.77 23.70 6.66
N LEU A 92 7.48 23.96 6.44
CA LEU A 92 6.56 24.48 7.45
C LEU A 92 5.77 23.37 8.11
N PRO A 93 5.38 23.52 9.40
CA PRO A 93 4.36 22.67 10.02
C PRO A 93 3.06 22.71 9.22
N HIS A 94 2.29 21.64 9.29
CA HIS A 94 0.93 21.64 8.77
C HIS A 94 -0.01 22.16 9.85
N TRP A 95 -0.87 23.14 9.54
CA TRP A 95 -1.91 23.63 10.44
C TRP A 95 -3.30 23.50 9.82
N THR A 96 -4.32 23.51 10.66
CA THR A 96 -5.73 23.36 10.27
C THR A 96 -6.28 24.69 9.77
N ASP A 97 -7.08 24.64 8.72
CA ASP A 97 -7.72 25.78 8.13
C ASP A 97 -8.75 26.38 9.08
N GLY A 98 -8.70 27.70 9.24
CA GLY A 98 -9.64 28.44 10.08
C GLY A 98 -9.22 28.63 11.54
N GLU A 99 -8.20 27.93 12.04
CA GLU A 99 -7.68 28.14 13.39
C GLU A 99 -6.44 29.04 13.42
N PRO A 100 -6.27 29.89 14.44
CA PRO A 100 -5.08 30.68 14.58
C PRO A 100 -3.86 29.80 14.87
N VAL A 101 -2.75 30.04 14.17
CA VAL A 101 -1.48 29.34 14.38
C VAL A 101 -0.34 30.30 14.60
N ILE A 102 0.54 29.95 15.52
CA ILE A 102 1.78 30.70 15.78
C ILE A 102 2.96 29.84 15.36
N LEU A 103 3.76 30.36 14.44
CA LEU A 103 4.96 29.75 13.93
C LEU A 103 6.20 30.45 14.51
N TYR A 104 7.08 29.68 15.10
CA TYR A 104 8.34 30.19 15.66
C TYR A 104 9.52 29.71 14.84
N ARG A 105 10.52 30.55 14.72
CA ARG A 105 11.76 30.21 14.04
C ARG A 105 12.84 29.82 15.07
N HIS A 106 13.37 28.62 14.93
CA HIS A 106 14.49 28.11 15.75
C HIS A 106 15.64 27.74 14.82
N SER A 107 16.53 28.72 14.56
CA SER A 107 17.64 28.59 13.60
C SER A 107 17.14 28.16 12.19
N SER A 108 17.31 26.92 11.81
CA SER A 108 16.87 26.37 10.52
C SER A 108 15.51 25.68 10.56
N VAL A 109 14.90 25.51 11.74
CA VAL A 109 13.63 24.80 11.93
C VAL A 109 12.52 25.79 12.24
N ILE A 110 11.43 25.71 11.50
CA ILE A 110 10.17 26.43 11.80
C ILE A 110 9.24 25.44 12.52
N SER A 111 8.68 25.85 13.67
CA SER A 111 7.90 25.00 14.54
C SER A 111 6.76 25.79 15.21
N ILE A 112 5.73 25.07 15.72
CA ILE A 112 4.71 25.67 16.57
C ILE A 112 5.16 25.77 18.05
N PHE A 113 6.25 25.15 18.41
CA PHE A 113 6.79 25.20 19.77
C PHE A 113 7.40 26.58 20.06
N GLU A 114 7.05 27.16 21.21
CA GLU A 114 7.60 28.46 21.64
C GLU A 114 9.09 28.39 21.92
N GLU A 115 9.51 27.30 22.54
CA GLU A 115 10.89 27.00 22.83
C GLU A 115 11.22 25.64 22.23
N LEU A 116 12.30 25.55 21.47
CA LEU A 116 12.80 24.32 20.90
C LEU A 116 14.31 24.25 21.03
N ASN A 117 14.82 23.31 21.79
CA ASN A 117 16.24 23.06 21.95
C ASN A 117 16.58 21.67 21.40
N ILE A 118 17.46 21.64 20.44
CA ILE A 118 17.91 20.43 19.78
C ILE A 118 19.39 20.21 20.13
N ALA A 119 19.67 19.14 20.84
CA ALA A 119 21.02 18.68 21.16
C ALA A 119 21.22 17.25 20.65
N ASN A 120 22.46 16.79 20.55
CA ASN A 120 22.75 15.43 20.08
C ASN A 120 21.94 14.37 20.86
N GLY A 121 20.97 13.76 20.20
CA GLY A 121 20.11 12.72 20.75
C GLY A 121 19.08 13.19 21.79
N ARG A 122 18.83 14.50 21.90
CA ARG A 122 17.80 15.08 22.77
C ARG A 122 17.06 16.22 22.11
N VAL A 123 15.74 16.25 22.29
CA VAL A 123 14.87 17.38 21.94
C VAL A 123 14.12 17.78 23.20
N THR A 124 14.11 19.09 23.46
CA THR A 124 13.20 19.68 24.46
C THR A 124 12.38 20.77 23.77
N ALA A 125 11.06 20.74 23.97
CA ALA A 125 10.16 21.69 23.32
C ALA A 125 9.04 22.09 24.28
N ARG A 126 8.59 23.36 24.21
CA ARG A 126 7.53 23.90 25.03
C ARG A 126 6.38 24.41 24.20
N HIS A 127 5.18 24.03 24.58
CA HIS A 127 3.94 24.49 23.95
C HIS A 127 2.82 24.56 25.02
N PRO A 128 1.98 25.62 25.02
CA PRO A 128 0.91 25.78 26.03
C PRO A 128 -0.06 24.60 26.11
N ALA A 129 -0.33 23.92 25.01
CA ALA A 129 -1.18 22.74 24.99
C ALA A 129 -0.66 21.57 25.81
N LEU A 130 0.65 21.45 26.03
CA LEU A 130 1.25 20.39 26.84
C LEU A 130 1.02 20.61 28.35
N GLU A 131 0.88 21.88 28.76
CA GLU A 131 0.58 22.25 30.15
C GLU A 131 -0.92 22.15 30.43
N SER A 132 -1.75 22.55 29.45
CA SER A 132 -3.20 22.69 29.62
C SER A 132 -3.98 21.40 29.34
N ASN A 133 -3.45 20.46 28.54
CA ASN A 133 -4.17 19.26 28.11
C ASN A 133 -3.36 17.97 28.28
N PRO A 134 -3.53 17.26 29.43
CA PRO A 134 -2.83 16.01 29.68
C PRO A 134 -3.12 14.90 28.66
N ALA A 135 -4.28 14.91 28.00
CA ALA A 135 -4.62 13.92 27.00
C ALA A 135 -3.80 14.10 25.72
N ILE A 136 -3.51 15.33 25.30
CA ILE A 136 -2.60 15.62 24.19
C ILE A 136 -1.18 15.19 24.57
N ALA A 137 -0.70 15.53 25.75
CA ALA A 137 0.61 15.12 26.22
C ALA A 137 0.77 13.60 26.19
N HIS A 138 -0.22 12.86 26.65
CA HIS A 138 -0.18 11.38 26.63
C HIS A 138 -0.21 10.80 25.22
N ARG A 139 -0.97 11.38 24.29
CA ARG A 139 -0.96 10.96 22.87
C ARG A 139 0.43 11.18 22.25
N ILE A 140 1.04 12.33 22.46
CA ILE A 140 2.38 12.65 21.98
C ILE A 140 3.42 11.66 22.54
N GLU A 141 3.38 11.37 23.84
CA GLU A 141 4.26 10.39 24.44
C GLU A 141 4.14 9.02 23.78
N ASN A 142 2.91 8.56 23.56
CA ASN A 142 2.65 7.27 22.93
C ASN A 142 3.09 7.26 21.47
N ALA A 143 2.79 8.33 20.72
CA ALA A 143 3.19 8.46 19.33
C ALA A 143 4.72 8.47 19.17
N LEU A 144 5.41 9.22 20.00
CA LEU A 144 6.88 9.31 19.97
C LEU A 144 7.57 8.03 20.46
N ARG A 145 7.06 7.38 21.51
CA ARG A 145 7.59 6.07 21.97
C ARG A 145 7.40 4.96 20.93
N ALA A 146 6.42 5.14 20.04
CA ALA A 146 6.17 4.23 18.92
C ALA A 146 7.22 4.35 17.80
N VAL A 147 8.02 5.42 17.77
CA VAL A 147 9.02 5.65 16.73
C VAL A 147 10.28 4.84 17.04
N PRO A 148 10.73 3.95 16.15
CA PRO A 148 11.98 3.23 16.31
C PRO A 148 13.16 4.20 16.47
N GLY A 149 13.99 3.99 17.47
CA GLY A 149 15.11 4.88 17.79
C GLY A 149 14.80 5.93 18.86
N VAL A 150 13.55 6.11 19.28
CA VAL A 150 13.21 6.89 20.46
C VAL A 150 13.47 6.03 21.71
N ILE A 151 14.35 6.52 22.57
CA ILE A 151 14.76 5.84 23.82
C ILE A 151 13.77 6.19 24.95
N GLU A 152 13.36 7.45 25.01
CA GLU A 152 12.49 7.96 26.05
C GLU A 152 11.73 9.19 25.52
N ALA A 153 10.43 9.28 25.80
CA ALA A 153 9.61 10.45 25.50
C ALA A 153 8.69 10.76 26.68
N THR A 154 8.69 12.00 27.10
CA THR A 154 7.79 12.58 28.11
C THR A 154 7.28 13.93 27.62
N ALA A 155 6.00 14.20 27.78
CA ALA A 155 5.36 15.42 27.26
C ALA A 155 4.56 16.18 28.35
N THR A 156 4.69 15.84 29.62
CA THR A 156 3.96 16.50 30.70
C THR A 156 4.60 17.84 31.01
N GLY A 157 3.92 18.92 30.64
CA GLY A 157 4.39 20.31 30.80
C GLY A 157 5.42 20.76 29.78
N GLU A 158 6.41 19.94 29.50
CA GLU A 158 7.46 20.15 28.50
C GLU A 158 7.67 18.84 27.74
N LEU A 159 7.81 18.92 26.42
CA LEU A 159 8.21 17.76 25.60
C LEU A 159 9.70 17.51 25.79
N ARG A 160 10.07 16.32 26.25
CA ARG A 160 11.45 15.85 26.33
C ARG A 160 11.57 14.52 25.64
N VAL A 161 12.40 14.46 24.61
CA VAL A 161 12.63 13.24 23.82
C VAL A 161 14.11 12.93 23.82
N ARG A 162 14.45 11.70 24.17
CA ARG A 162 15.80 11.14 24.01
C ARG A 162 15.73 10.08 22.93
N PHE A 163 16.55 10.22 21.92
CA PHE A 163 16.52 9.37 20.72
C PHE A 163 17.94 9.11 20.21
N ASP A 164 18.08 8.08 19.39
CA ASP A 164 19.30 7.81 18.65
C ASP A 164 19.33 8.67 17.37
N PRO A 165 20.28 9.63 17.28
CA PRO A 165 20.36 10.51 16.09
C PRO A 165 20.71 9.76 14.80
N HIS A 166 21.22 8.53 14.91
CA HIS A 166 21.49 7.67 13.75
C HIS A 166 20.28 6.86 13.30
N ALA A 167 19.27 6.74 14.16
CA ALA A 167 18.06 5.97 13.88
C ALA A 167 16.86 6.84 13.46
N VAL A 168 16.79 8.10 13.90
CA VAL A 168 15.63 8.99 13.67
C VAL A 168 16.07 10.43 13.41
N ALA A 169 15.51 11.04 12.37
CA ALA A 169 15.72 12.45 12.10
C ALA A 169 14.92 13.32 13.10
N VAL A 170 15.59 14.29 13.70
CA VAL A 170 14.99 15.15 14.72
C VAL A 170 13.76 15.91 14.23
N LEU A 171 13.76 16.36 12.98
CA LEU A 171 12.63 17.08 12.36
C LEU A 171 11.37 16.24 12.33
N GLN A 172 11.50 14.95 12.16
CA GLN A 172 10.37 14.01 12.14
C GLN A 172 9.69 13.89 13.50
N LEU A 173 10.49 13.85 14.60
CA LEU A 173 9.96 13.82 15.96
C LEU A 173 9.20 15.11 16.28
N ILE A 174 9.73 16.26 15.80
CA ILE A 174 9.08 17.55 15.95
C ILE A 174 7.75 17.56 15.19
N ARG A 175 7.74 17.13 13.90
CA ARG A 175 6.52 17.10 13.07
C ARG A 175 5.45 16.16 13.60
N LEU A 176 5.86 15.02 14.15
CA LEU A 176 4.93 14.08 14.79
C LEU A 176 4.28 14.70 16.03
N ALA A 177 5.05 15.35 16.88
CA ALA A 177 4.52 16.01 18.06
C ALA A 177 3.61 17.21 17.70
N GLU A 178 3.96 17.99 16.68
CA GLU A 178 3.12 19.08 16.15
C GLU A 178 1.79 18.58 15.61
N ALA A 179 1.80 17.47 14.87
CA ALA A 179 0.58 16.88 14.33
C ALA A 179 -0.41 16.45 15.42
N GLU A 180 0.09 15.88 16.52
CA GLU A 180 -0.73 15.51 17.67
C GLU A 180 -1.31 16.72 18.41
N ILE A 181 -0.54 17.84 18.48
CA ILE A 181 -1.03 19.10 19.07
C ILE A 181 -2.14 19.71 18.21
N LEU A 182 -1.96 19.66 16.88
CA LEU A 182 -2.88 20.23 15.92
C LEU A 182 -4.07 19.32 15.58
N GLY A 183 -4.20 18.17 16.27
CA GLY A 183 -5.33 17.25 16.13
C GLY A 183 -5.37 16.49 14.80
N ARG A 184 -4.24 16.38 14.09
CA ARG A 184 -4.16 15.63 12.83
C ARG A 184 -3.53 14.26 13.04
N GLU A 185 -4.19 13.22 12.51
CA GLU A 185 -3.55 11.94 12.28
C GLU A 185 -2.49 12.08 11.19
N THR A 186 -1.23 11.84 11.54
CA THR A 186 -0.14 11.78 10.56
C THR A 186 -0.29 10.51 9.74
N ILE A 187 -0.73 10.66 8.49
CA ILE A 187 -0.96 9.55 7.55
C ILE A 187 0.36 8.94 7.02
N HIS A 188 1.50 9.53 7.33
CA HIS A 188 2.77 9.04 6.81
C HIS A 188 3.60 8.33 7.87
N PRO A 189 3.82 7.01 7.72
CA PRO A 189 4.88 6.35 8.46
C PRO A 189 6.21 7.00 8.08
N VAL A 190 6.97 7.37 9.11
CA VAL A 190 8.25 8.02 8.95
C VAL A 190 9.27 7.00 8.46
N PHE A 191 9.42 6.89 7.14
CA PHE A 191 10.52 6.16 6.53
C PHE A 191 11.63 7.13 6.14
N SER A 192 12.65 7.25 6.97
CA SER A 192 13.90 7.91 6.60
C SER A 192 14.91 6.88 6.15
N PRO A 193 15.35 6.87 4.93
CA PRO A 193 16.52 6.09 4.53
C PRO A 193 17.78 6.78 5.07
N GLU A 194 18.10 6.60 6.34
CA GLU A 194 19.44 6.95 6.80
C GLU A 194 20.46 6.04 6.12
N PRO A 195 21.58 6.60 5.64
CA PRO A 195 22.63 5.79 5.01
C PRO A 195 23.20 4.82 6.03
N VAL A 196 23.07 3.52 5.78
CA VAL A 196 23.70 2.49 6.60
C VAL A 196 25.20 2.66 6.50
N ASN A 197 25.86 2.91 7.63
CA ASN A 197 27.31 3.11 7.68
C ASN A 197 28.03 1.76 7.83
N PHE A 198 28.90 1.44 6.89
CA PHE A 198 29.73 0.24 6.89
C PHE A 198 31.14 0.46 7.47
N GLY A 199 31.41 1.62 8.04
CA GLY A 199 32.77 1.99 8.45
C GLY A 199 33.38 1.02 9.44
N LEU A 200 32.66 0.69 10.50
CA LEU A 200 33.15 -0.22 11.54
C LEU A 200 33.31 -1.65 11.00
N GLU A 201 32.32 -2.16 10.28
CA GLU A 201 32.32 -3.52 9.73
C GLU A 201 33.43 -3.71 8.70
N ASN A 202 33.69 -2.73 7.85
CA ASN A 202 34.81 -2.76 6.90
C ASN A 202 36.16 -2.80 7.61
N VAL A 203 36.32 -2.01 8.66
CA VAL A 203 37.54 -2.02 9.51
C VAL A 203 37.69 -3.38 10.19
N MET A 204 36.60 -3.94 10.74
CA MET A 204 36.61 -5.26 11.38
C MET A 204 37.04 -6.35 10.42
N VAL A 205 36.48 -6.39 9.21
CA VAL A 205 36.86 -7.37 8.18
C VAL A 205 38.31 -7.17 7.77
N GLY A 206 38.78 -5.95 7.57
CA GLY A 206 40.16 -5.65 7.21
C GLY A 206 41.14 -6.07 8.26
N VAL A 207 40.91 -5.70 9.53
CA VAL A 207 41.77 -6.09 10.66
C VAL A 207 41.77 -7.61 10.90
N ALA A 208 40.60 -8.26 10.77
CA ALA A 208 40.48 -9.71 10.90
C ALA A 208 41.24 -10.43 9.78
N ALA A 209 41.16 -9.98 8.52
CA ALA A 209 41.93 -10.54 7.43
C ALA A 209 43.44 -10.39 7.61
N VAL A 210 43.90 -9.22 8.03
CA VAL A 210 45.29 -8.99 8.34
C VAL A 210 45.74 -9.89 9.51
N GLY A 211 44.92 -10.03 10.56
CA GLY A 211 45.23 -10.86 11.73
C GLY A 211 45.28 -12.33 11.42
N GLU A 212 44.45 -12.82 10.50
CA GLU A 212 44.38 -14.24 10.18
C GLU A 212 45.43 -14.67 9.12
N PHE A 213 45.77 -13.80 8.14
CA PHE A 213 46.61 -14.16 7.01
C PHE A 213 48.01 -13.51 6.99
N VAL A 214 48.21 -12.35 7.65
CA VAL A 214 49.42 -11.54 7.45
C VAL A 214 50.18 -11.32 8.77
N LEU A 215 49.45 -10.83 9.78
CA LEU A 215 50.08 -10.43 11.02
C LEU A 215 49.29 -10.91 12.26
N PRO A 216 49.64 -12.08 12.86
CA PRO A 216 48.90 -12.64 13.97
C PRO A 216 48.74 -11.68 15.20
N LEU A 217 49.62 -10.70 15.32
CA LEU A 217 49.53 -9.67 16.36
C LEU A 217 48.28 -8.77 16.23
N ALA A 218 47.63 -8.74 15.10
CA ALA A 218 46.38 -8.02 14.89
C ALA A 218 45.13 -8.80 15.41
N ALA A 219 45.26 -10.09 15.68
CA ALA A 219 44.16 -10.95 16.16
C ALA A 219 43.52 -10.48 17.48
N PRO A 220 44.26 -9.98 18.51
CA PRO A 220 43.64 -9.41 19.71
C PRO A 220 42.79 -8.18 19.45
N VAL A 221 43.18 -7.35 18.46
CA VAL A 221 42.41 -6.15 18.05
C VAL A 221 41.13 -6.57 17.38
N ALA A 222 41.20 -7.54 16.47
CA ALA A 222 40.01 -8.11 15.81
C ALA A 222 39.06 -8.73 16.84
N SER A 223 39.57 -9.47 17.82
CA SER A 223 38.77 -10.04 18.89
C SER A 223 38.09 -8.98 19.74
N GLY A 224 38.82 -7.93 20.12
CA GLY A 224 38.28 -6.81 20.89
C GLY A 224 37.17 -6.08 20.18
N LEU A 225 37.34 -5.77 18.89
CA LEU A 225 36.33 -5.12 18.07
C LEU A 225 35.06 -6.01 17.91
N LEU A 226 35.24 -7.32 17.72
CA LEU A 226 34.13 -8.27 17.59
C LEU A 226 33.32 -8.37 18.88
N VAL A 227 34.01 -8.44 20.04
CA VAL A 227 33.36 -8.46 21.36
C VAL A 227 32.60 -7.17 21.60
N LEU A 228 33.18 -6.00 21.29
CA LEU A 228 32.53 -4.70 21.44
C LEU A 228 31.28 -4.60 20.57
N ALA A 229 31.34 -5.04 19.30
CA ALA A 229 30.20 -5.06 18.38
C ALA A 229 29.09 -6.02 18.85
N SER A 230 29.44 -7.06 19.61
CA SER A 230 28.51 -8.09 20.08
C SER A 230 27.96 -7.85 21.50
N LEU A 231 28.37 -6.79 22.20
CA LEU A 231 27.95 -6.54 23.58
C LEU A 231 26.44 -6.44 23.76
N GLY A 232 25.75 -5.78 22.83
CA GLY A 232 24.28 -5.71 22.82
C GLY A 232 23.63 -7.09 22.75
N THR A 233 24.11 -7.95 21.84
CA THR A 233 23.61 -9.32 21.66
C THR A 233 23.86 -10.16 22.92
N PHE A 234 25.03 -10.04 23.55
CA PHE A 234 25.34 -10.73 24.79
C PHE A 234 24.44 -10.28 25.96
N GLY A 235 24.11 -8.97 26.02
CA GLY A 235 23.17 -8.43 27.01
C GLY A 235 21.77 -9.01 26.87
N VAL A 236 21.26 -9.07 25.66
CA VAL A 236 19.94 -9.65 25.35
C VAL A 236 19.94 -11.16 25.60
N ALA A 237 21.00 -11.88 25.21
CA ALA A 237 21.13 -13.31 25.48
C ALA A 237 21.14 -13.60 27.00
N ALA A 238 21.84 -12.80 27.78
CA ALA A 238 21.90 -12.94 29.24
C ALA A 238 20.52 -12.67 29.88
N SER A 239 19.78 -11.67 29.42
CA SER A 239 18.42 -11.40 29.93
C SER A 239 17.46 -12.54 29.60
N GLN A 240 17.47 -13.06 28.36
CA GLN A 240 16.65 -14.20 27.95
C GLN A 240 16.98 -15.46 28.75
N LEU A 241 18.27 -15.70 29.03
CA LEU A 241 18.67 -16.85 29.81
C LEU A 241 18.18 -16.76 31.26
N ARG A 242 18.17 -15.54 31.85
CA ARG A 242 17.58 -15.29 33.19
C ARG A 242 16.08 -15.60 33.19
N GLU A 243 15.39 -15.33 32.10
CA GLU A 243 13.95 -15.62 31.89
C GLU A 243 13.71 -17.10 31.50
N ARG A 244 14.76 -17.92 31.45
CA ARG A 244 14.72 -19.32 30.97
C ARG A 244 14.23 -19.47 29.55
N ARG A 245 14.48 -18.49 28.71
CA ARG A 245 14.16 -18.50 27.28
C ARG A 245 15.43 -18.75 26.47
N ILE A 246 15.32 -19.61 25.47
CA ILE A 246 16.37 -19.90 24.50
C ILE A 246 15.98 -19.26 23.21
N GLY A 247 16.75 -18.26 22.75
CA GLY A 247 16.47 -17.50 21.55
C GLY A 247 17.69 -17.29 20.65
N LEU A 248 17.49 -16.63 19.52
CA LEU A 248 18.54 -16.30 18.55
C LEU A 248 19.75 -15.56 19.17
N PRO A 249 19.58 -14.59 20.10
CA PRO A 249 20.71 -13.93 20.72
C PRO A 249 21.67 -14.89 21.43
N LEU A 250 21.15 -15.95 22.04
CA LEU A 250 21.98 -16.99 22.66
C LEU A 250 22.76 -17.79 21.60
N LEU A 251 22.10 -18.19 20.50
CA LEU A 251 22.73 -18.90 19.39
C LEU A 251 23.90 -18.06 18.81
N TYR A 252 23.65 -16.79 18.54
CA TYR A 252 24.68 -15.88 18.03
C TYR A 252 25.82 -15.64 19.02
N SER A 253 25.52 -15.55 20.32
CA SER A 253 26.54 -15.44 21.35
C SER A 253 27.46 -16.68 21.41
N CYS A 254 26.87 -17.88 21.34
CA CYS A 254 27.64 -19.13 21.25
C CYS A 254 28.48 -19.20 19.95
N ALA A 255 27.91 -18.74 18.84
CA ALA A 255 28.60 -18.68 17.56
C ALA A 255 29.82 -17.75 17.58
N VAL A 256 29.69 -16.57 18.17
CA VAL A 256 30.80 -15.62 18.37
C VAL A 256 31.85 -16.25 19.27
N GLY A 257 31.46 -16.86 20.41
CA GLY A 257 32.36 -17.53 21.33
C GLY A 257 33.17 -18.68 20.67
N ALA A 258 32.49 -19.52 19.90
CA ALA A 258 33.15 -20.61 19.15
C ALA A 258 34.20 -20.11 18.16
N ARG A 259 33.92 -18.99 17.45
CA ARG A 259 34.87 -18.40 16.50
C ARG A 259 36.02 -17.70 17.14
N LEU A 260 35.78 -17.00 18.26
CA LEU A 260 36.88 -16.40 19.05
C LEU A 260 37.83 -17.48 19.54
N SER A 261 37.30 -18.61 20.04
CA SER A 261 38.13 -19.71 20.56
C SER A 261 38.82 -20.51 19.47
N SER A 262 38.28 -20.56 18.24
CA SER A 262 38.93 -21.24 17.10
C SER A 262 39.84 -20.34 16.28
N GLY A 263 39.97 -19.03 16.62
CA GLY A 263 40.86 -18.12 15.90
C GLY A 263 40.34 -17.67 14.54
N GLN A 264 39.03 -17.86 14.23
CA GLN A 264 38.44 -17.59 12.91
C GLN A 264 37.76 -16.23 12.90
N PHE A 265 38.56 -15.17 13.00
CA PHE A 265 38.12 -13.80 13.17
C PHE A 265 37.47 -13.24 11.90
N LEU A 266 37.98 -13.63 10.71
CA LEU A 266 37.46 -13.19 9.43
C LEU A 266 36.05 -13.70 9.19
N ALA A 267 35.78 -14.98 9.47
CA ALA A 267 34.44 -15.54 9.35
C ALA A 267 33.44 -14.84 10.26
N ALA A 268 33.85 -14.48 11.48
CA ALA A 268 33.02 -13.76 12.45
C ALA A 268 32.73 -12.32 11.99
N SER A 269 33.77 -11.61 11.51
CA SER A 269 33.64 -10.24 11.00
C SER A 269 32.79 -10.16 9.74
N LEU A 270 32.88 -11.16 8.85
CA LEU A 270 32.05 -11.26 7.66
C LEU A 270 30.56 -11.46 7.99
N ILE A 271 30.24 -12.20 9.05
CA ILE A 271 28.83 -12.32 9.48
C ILE A 271 28.28 -10.95 9.90
N ALA A 272 29.04 -10.20 10.70
CA ALA A 272 28.63 -8.85 11.12
C ALA A 272 28.46 -7.94 9.89
N TRP A 273 29.37 -8.03 8.93
CA TRP A 273 29.29 -7.31 7.66
C TRP A 273 28.07 -7.70 6.85
N PHE A 274 27.75 -9.02 6.71
CA PHE A 274 26.56 -9.48 6.02
C PHE A 274 25.27 -9.03 6.71
N PHE A 275 25.20 -9.04 8.03
CA PHE A 275 24.04 -8.50 8.75
C PHE A 275 23.81 -7.03 8.39
N ARG A 276 24.87 -6.22 8.37
CA ARG A 276 24.80 -4.81 7.98
C ARG A 276 24.41 -4.64 6.51
N TYR A 277 24.97 -5.48 5.61
CA TYR A 277 24.61 -5.50 4.20
C TYR A 277 23.12 -5.83 3.99
N TRP A 278 22.60 -6.83 4.70
CA TRP A 278 21.21 -7.21 4.58
C TRP A 278 20.28 -6.17 5.22
N GLU A 279 20.67 -5.51 6.30
CA GLU A 279 19.96 -4.36 6.85
C GLU A 279 19.87 -3.22 5.82
N TYR A 280 20.98 -2.90 5.15
CA TYR A 280 21.01 -1.93 4.06
C TYR A 280 20.05 -2.32 2.93
N ARG A 281 20.06 -3.60 2.52
CA ARG A 281 19.16 -4.12 1.49
C ARG A 281 17.70 -4.07 1.92
N TYR A 282 17.40 -4.35 3.19
CA TYR A 282 16.06 -4.24 3.74
C TYR A 282 15.53 -2.80 3.62
N ARG A 283 16.30 -1.83 4.09
CA ARG A 283 15.92 -0.41 4.01
C ARG A 283 15.75 0.07 2.57
N GLN A 284 16.67 -0.28 1.69
CA GLN A 284 16.62 0.15 0.29
C GLN A 284 15.49 -0.46 -0.54
N ASP A 285 15.16 -1.71 -0.31
CA ASP A 285 14.23 -2.42 -1.19
C ASP A 285 12.88 -2.65 -0.50
N VAL A 286 12.86 -3.11 0.75
CA VAL A 286 11.59 -3.48 1.43
C VAL A 286 10.84 -2.24 1.88
N GLU A 287 11.52 -1.31 2.53
CA GLU A 287 10.89 -0.06 2.99
C GLU A 287 10.40 0.79 1.81
N VAL A 288 11.19 0.86 0.73
CA VAL A 288 10.81 1.58 -0.50
C VAL A 288 9.58 0.94 -1.15
N GLU A 289 9.50 -0.39 -1.20
CA GLU A 289 8.34 -1.09 -1.78
C GLU A 289 7.08 -0.95 -0.91
N ILE A 290 7.22 -0.97 0.42
CA ILE A 290 6.12 -0.69 1.33
C ILE A 290 5.64 0.75 1.15
N LYS A 291 6.57 1.71 1.10
CA LYS A 291 6.25 3.12 0.83
C LYS A 291 5.57 3.26 -0.53
N GLY A 292 6.12 2.63 -1.57
CA GLY A 292 5.53 2.62 -2.91
C GLY A 292 4.10 2.07 -2.91
N LEU A 293 3.80 1.01 -2.16
CA LEU A 293 2.44 0.49 -2.04
C LEU A 293 1.48 1.51 -1.41
N ILE A 294 1.93 2.18 -0.35
CA ILE A 294 1.14 3.22 0.33
C ILE A 294 0.97 4.44 -0.57
N ASP A 295 2.05 4.91 -1.18
CA ASP A 295 2.03 6.04 -2.10
C ASP A 295 1.14 5.75 -3.31
N ASP A 296 1.21 4.55 -3.88
CA ASP A 296 0.33 4.11 -4.97
C ASP A 296 -1.15 4.12 -4.57
N ALA A 297 -1.47 3.69 -3.35
CA ALA A 297 -2.83 3.73 -2.82
C ALA A 297 -3.28 5.16 -2.47
N ALA A 298 -2.35 6.00 -2.03
CA ALA A 298 -2.58 7.39 -1.66
C ALA A 298 -2.32 8.38 -2.81
N THR A 299 -1.82 7.92 -3.98
CA THR A 299 -1.39 8.82 -5.08
C THR A 299 -2.58 9.48 -5.74
N LEU A 300 -3.05 10.50 -5.09
CA LEU A 300 -3.97 11.46 -5.66
C LEU A 300 -3.16 12.52 -6.40
N PRO A 301 -3.63 13.02 -7.55
CA PRO A 301 -2.97 14.12 -8.26
C PRO A 301 -2.77 15.30 -7.32
N LYS A 302 -1.60 15.92 -7.37
CA LYS A 302 -1.32 17.13 -6.57
C LYS A 302 -2.14 18.32 -7.05
N GLN A 303 -2.60 18.30 -8.31
CA GLN A 303 -3.34 19.38 -8.95
C GLN A 303 -4.64 18.85 -9.55
N ALA A 304 -5.67 19.69 -9.59
CA ALA A 304 -6.95 19.47 -10.26
C ALA A 304 -7.14 20.53 -11.34
N ARG A 305 -7.69 20.14 -12.47
CA ARG A 305 -8.00 21.03 -13.59
C ARG A 305 -9.46 21.48 -13.46
N VAL A 306 -9.67 22.54 -12.69
CA VAL A 306 -11.00 23.11 -12.44
C VAL A 306 -11.47 23.93 -13.64
N LEU A 307 -12.70 23.69 -14.08
CA LEU A 307 -13.34 24.48 -15.12
C LEU A 307 -13.99 25.74 -14.49
N THR A 308 -13.62 26.89 -15.00
CA THR A 308 -14.25 28.17 -14.67
C THR A 308 -15.52 28.38 -15.51
N GLY A 309 -16.44 29.23 -15.06
CA GLY A 309 -17.72 29.48 -15.74
C GLY A 309 -17.63 29.98 -17.18
N ASP A 310 -16.45 30.40 -17.62
CA ASP A 310 -16.09 30.77 -19.00
C ASP A 310 -15.60 29.58 -19.85
N GLY A 311 -15.59 28.36 -19.30
CA GLY A 311 -15.14 27.13 -19.97
C GLY A 311 -13.63 26.95 -20.02
N LEU A 312 -12.86 27.88 -19.44
CA LEU A 312 -11.40 27.75 -19.34
C LEU A 312 -11.02 26.80 -18.19
N ALA A 313 -10.03 25.96 -18.46
CA ALA A 313 -9.50 25.03 -17.46
C ALA A 313 -8.32 25.64 -16.71
N ARG A 314 -8.43 25.78 -15.39
CA ARG A 314 -7.36 26.26 -14.51
C ARG A 314 -6.80 25.15 -13.65
N LEU A 315 -5.48 24.98 -13.66
CA LEU A 315 -4.82 24.08 -12.73
C LEU A 315 -4.78 24.72 -11.33
N VAL A 316 -5.36 24.05 -10.37
CA VAL A 316 -5.36 24.43 -8.94
C VAL A 316 -4.79 23.30 -8.12
N PRO A 317 -4.21 23.55 -6.94
CA PRO A 317 -3.91 22.48 -5.99
C PRO A 317 -5.17 21.66 -5.71
N ARG A 318 -5.07 20.34 -5.65
CA ARG A 318 -6.21 19.45 -5.38
C ARG A 318 -6.94 19.82 -4.08
N ALA A 319 -6.18 20.25 -3.07
CA ALA A 319 -6.75 20.68 -1.79
C ALA A 319 -7.71 21.86 -1.90
N ASP A 320 -7.58 22.67 -2.96
CA ASP A 320 -8.42 23.85 -3.22
C ASP A 320 -9.68 23.53 -4.03
N ALA A 321 -9.83 22.27 -4.49
CA ALA A 321 -11.04 21.81 -5.16
C ALA A 321 -12.15 21.65 -4.11
N THR A 322 -13.28 22.30 -4.35
CA THR A 322 -14.45 22.28 -3.44
C THR A 322 -15.62 21.51 -4.04
N PRO A 323 -16.49 20.91 -3.23
CA PRO A 323 -17.72 20.28 -3.71
C PRO A 323 -18.54 21.22 -4.60
N GLY A 324 -19.09 20.67 -5.68
CA GLY A 324 -19.86 21.43 -6.72
C GLY A 324 -19.01 22.02 -7.84
N GLN A 325 -17.66 22.07 -7.70
CA GLN A 325 -16.79 22.50 -8.79
C GLN A 325 -16.65 21.43 -9.87
N GLN A 326 -16.50 21.87 -11.11
CA GLN A 326 -16.28 20.98 -12.27
C GLN A 326 -14.78 20.80 -12.50
N VAL A 327 -14.35 19.56 -12.63
CA VAL A 327 -12.96 19.18 -12.85
C VAL A 327 -12.84 18.38 -14.15
N ARG A 328 -11.96 18.81 -15.05
CA ARG A 328 -11.65 18.07 -16.29
C ARG A 328 -10.49 17.12 -16.08
N VAL A 329 -10.68 15.88 -16.50
CA VAL A 329 -9.66 14.82 -16.43
C VAL A 329 -9.40 14.30 -17.84
N LEU A 330 -8.14 14.27 -18.24
CA LEU A 330 -7.70 13.84 -19.56
C LEU A 330 -7.18 12.40 -19.55
N THR A 331 -7.04 11.82 -20.76
CA THR A 331 -6.40 10.49 -20.93
C THR A 331 -5.05 10.42 -20.21
N ALA A 332 -4.77 9.30 -19.57
CA ALA A 332 -3.60 8.99 -18.74
C ALA A 332 -3.52 9.75 -17.41
N GLU A 333 -4.37 10.74 -17.15
CA GLU A 333 -4.45 11.42 -15.85
C GLU A 333 -5.21 10.58 -14.82
N ARG A 334 -4.94 10.84 -13.54
CA ARG A 334 -5.73 10.30 -12.43
C ARG A 334 -6.81 11.29 -12.03
N VAL A 335 -7.97 10.76 -11.66
CA VAL A 335 -9.10 11.55 -11.15
C VAL A 335 -8.73 12.18 -9.81
N PRO A 336 -8.79 13.51 -9.66
CA PRO A 336 -8.32 14.18 -8.45
C PRO A 336 -9.32 14.20 -7.29
N VAL A 337 -10.61 13.96 -7.55
CA VAL A 337 -11.71 14.09 -6.58
C VAL A 337 -12.72 12.95 -6.76
N ASP A 338 -13.44 12.59 -5.70
CA ASP A 338 -14.63 11.75 -5.88
C ASP A 338 -15.76 12.61 -6.47
N GLY A 339 -16.33 12.16 -7.58
CA GLY A 339 -17.29 12.99 -8.29
C GLY A 339 -18.26 12.24 -9.18
N ARG A 340 -19.15 13.02 -9.83
CA ARG A 340 -20.10 12.55 -10.84
C ARG A 340 -19.70 13.09 -12.20
N VAL A 341 -19.72 12.24 -13.21
CA VAL A 341 -19.45 12.64 -14.59
C VAL A 341 -20.59 13.51 -15.11
N LEU A 342 -20.30 14.74 -15.54
CA LEU A 342 -21.25 15.64 -16.16
C LEU A 342 -21.27 15.45 -17.67
N THR A 343 -20.10 15.39 -18.29
CA THR A 343 -19.93 15.24 -19.74
C THR A 343 -18.71 14.39 -20.06
N GLY A 344 -18.72 13.78 -21.23
CA GLY A 344 -17.64 12.94 -21.73
C GLY A 344 -17.90 11.44 -21.58
N ALA A 345 -16.96 10.65 -22.10
CA ALA A 345 -16.91 9.21 -21.96
C ALA A 345 -15.44 8.78 -21.84
N ALA A 346 -15.17 7.87 -20.91
CA ALA A 346 -13.81 7.37 -20.70
C ALA A 346 -13.82 5.93 -20.18
N LEU A 347 -12.74 5.23 -20.45
CA LEU A 347 -12.37 4.00 -19.74
C LEU A 347 -11.54 4.39 -18.52
N VAL A 348 -12.02 4.00 -17.37
CA VAL A 348 -11.43 4.33 -16.06
C VAL A 348 -10.98 3.06 -15.38
N ASP A 349 -9.70 2.98 -15.05
CA ASP A 349 -9.13 1.91 -14.24
C ASP A 349 -9.32 2.27 -12.76
N GLU A 350 -10.22 1.55 -12.11
CA GLU A 350 -10.54 1.67 -10.68
C GLU A 350 -9.98 0.50 -9.87
N SER A 351 -9.25 -0.43 -10.51
CA SER A 351 -8.77 -1.68 -9.89
C SER A 351 -7.95 -1.44 -8.63
N PHE A 352 -7.15 -0.37 -8.63
CA PHE A 352 -6.31 0.01 -7.49
C PHE A 352 -7.11 0.50 -6.27
N LEU A 353 -8.37 0.91 -6.46
CA LEU A 353 -9.28 1.38 -5.42
C LEU A 353 -10.39 0.36 -5.10
N GLY A 354 -10.14 -0.89 -5.48
CA GLY A 354 -11.08 -1.98 -5.27
C GLY A 354 -12.25 -2.00 -6.26
N GLY A 355 -12.10 -1.33 -7.40
CA GLY A 355 -12.98 -1.51 -8.56
C GLY A 355 -12.70 -2.85 -9.27
N PRO A 356 -13.44 -3.14 -10.35
CA PRO A 356 -13.16 -4.29 -11.18
C PRO A 356 -11.71 -4.29 -11.70
N PRO A 357 -11.09 -5.45 -11.91
CA PRO A 357 -9.72 -5.54 -12.46
C PRO A 357 -9.61 -5.03 -13.89
N GLU A 358 -10.72 -4.95 -14.59
CA GLU A 358 -10.83 -4.45 -15.97
C GLU A 358 -11.29 -2.98 -15.95
N PRO A 359 -10.75 -2.13 -16.83
CA PRO A 359 -11.21 -0.74 -16.92
C PRO A 359 -12.70 -0.65 -17.20
N VAL A 360 -13.39 0.22 -16.47
CA VAL A 360 -14.86 0.43 -16.58
C VAL A 360 -15.13 1.67 -17.41
N ARG A 361 -16.08 1.56 -18.34
CA ARG A 361 -16.55 2.74 -19.08
C ARG A 361 -17.42 3.61 -18.18
N ARG A 362 -17.05 4.88 -18.07
CA ARG A 362 -17.81 5.92 -17.36
C ARG A 362 -18.34 6.93 -18.34
N VAL A 363 -19.62 7.24 -18.22
CA VAL A 363 -20.34 8.23 -19.05
C VAL A 363 -21.07 9.23 -18.17
N ALA A 364 -21.69 10.24 -18.78
CA ALA A 364 -22.46 11.23 -18.06
C ALA A 364 -23.51 10.60 -17.11
N GLY A 365 -23.51 11.05 -15.85
CA GLY A 365 -24.35 10.52 -14.77
C GLY A 365 -23.68 9.49 -13.88
N ASP A 366 -22.60 8.85 -14.31
CA ASP A 366 -21.84 7.87 -13.52
C ASP A 366 -20.99 8.56 -12.44
N THR A 367 -20.65 7.81 -11.39
CA THR A 367 -19.69 8.26 -10.37
C THR A 367 -18.29 7.77 -10.71
N VAL A 368 -17.30 8.60 -10.41
CA VAL A 368 -15.88 8.28 -10.49
C VAL A 368 -15.19 8.53 -9.15
N VAL A 369 -14.17 7.75 -8.87
CA VAL A 369 -13.46 7.77 -7.59
C VAL A 369 -12.10 8.42 -7.78
N ALA A 370 -11.72 9.28 -6.84
CA ALA A 370 -10.39 9.90 -6.81
C ALA A 370 -9.29 8.85 -6.80
N GLY A 371 -8.21 9.09 -7.54
CA GLY A 371 -7.10 8.14 -7.68
C GLY A 371 -7.26 7.16 -8.85
N SER A 372 -8.48 6.97 -9.38
CA SER A 372 -8.71 6.17 -10.59
C SER A 372 -7.97 6.77 -11.79
N ARG A 373 -7.47 5.93 -12.68
CA ARG A 373 -6.72 6.39 -13.88
C ARG A 373 -7.61 6.33 -15.12
N LEU A 374 -7.67 7.42 -15.88
CA LEU A 374 -8.27 7.39 -17.20
C LEU A 374 -7.34 6.67 -18.17
N VAL A 375 -7.79 5.51 -18.67
CA VAL A 375 -7.05 4.72 -19.67
C VAL A 375 -7.23 5.34 -21.06
N ALA A 376 -8.46 5.80 -21.35
CA ALA A 376 -8.81 6.45 -22.61
C ALA A 376 -10.01 7.36 -22.41
N GLY A 377 -10.14 8.41 -23.22
CA GLY A 377 -11.24 9.36 -23.18
C GLY A 377 -10.98 10.59 -22.31
N THR A 378 -12.02 11.40 -22.11
CA THR A 378 -11.97 12.64 -21.31
C THR A 378 -13.27 12.76 -20.52
N LEU A 379 -13.19 13.19 -19.28
CA LEU A 379 -14.35 13.40 -18.40
C LEU A 379 -14.34 14.81 -17.82
N ASP A 380 -15.52 15.42 -17.78
CA ASP A 380 -15.80 16.56 -16.91
C ASP A 380 -16.61 16.06 -15.72
N VAL A 381 -16.05 16.23 -14.53
CA VAL A 381 -16.53 15.62 -13.29
C VAL A 381 -16.96 16.71 -12.32
N GLU A 382 -18.16 16.62 -11.76
CA GLU A 382 -18.61 17.42 -10.64
C GLU A 382 -18.02 16.86 -9.34
N THR A 383 -17.34 17.66 -8.59
CA THR A 383 -16.76 17.27 -7.30
C THR A 383 -17.84 17.00 -6.26
N LEU A 384 -17.88 15.79 -5.72
CA LEU A 384 -18.81 15.41 -4.63
C LEU A 384 -18.10 15.40 -3.27
N ARG A 385 -16.87 14.89 -3.22
CA ARG A 385 -16.08 14.76 -1.98
C ARG A 385 -14.63 15.10 -2.23
N THR A 386 -13.98 15.64 -1.20
CA THR A 386 -12.56 16.01 -1.20
C THR A 386 -11.91 15.59 0.13
N GLY A 387 -10.59 15.64 0.22
CA GLY A 387 -9.85 15.39 1.46
C GLY A 387 -9.94 13.94 1.95
N GLU A 388 -10.13 13.77 3.25
CA GLU A 388 -10.17 12.47 3.95
C GLU A 388 -11.45 11.68 3.70
N GLU A 389 -12.51 12.34 3.23
CA GLU A 389 -13.78 11.68 2.91
C GLU A 389 -13.70 10.85 1.61
N MET A 390 -12.63 10.99 0.83
CA MET A 390 -12.43 10.24 -0.40
C MET A 390 -12.15 8.77 -0.13
N ARG A 391 -12.67 7.91 -1.02
CA ARG A 391 -12.45 6.47 -0.94
C ARG A 391 -10.97 6.08 -0.95
N ALA A 392 -10.16 6.77 -1.76
CA ALA A 392 -8.72 6.54 -1.86
C ALA A 392 -7.99 6.78 -0.53
N ALA A 393 -8.35 7.82 0.22
CA ALA A 393 -7.77 8.13 1.52
C ALA A 393 -8.01 6.99 2.52
N ARG A 394 -9.22 6.42 2.54
CA ARG A 394 -9.58 5.31 3.42
C ARG A 394 -8.87 4.00 3.08
N VAL A 395 -8.74 3.69 1.79
CA VAL A 395 -7.96 2.50 1.35
C VAL A 395 -6.50 2.66 1.75
N ALA A 396 -5.91 3.84 1.54
CA ALA A 396 -4.55 4.15 1.98
C ALA A 396 -4.38 3.97 3.49
N GLN A 397 -5.32 4.47 4.29
CA GLN A 397 -5.31 4.30 5.75
C GLN A 397 -5.32 2.82 6.16
N THR A 398 -6.19 2.00 5.57
CA THR A 398 -6.25 0.56 5.85
C THR A 398 -4.96 -0.15 5.46
N LEU A 399 -4.33 0.25 4.35
CA LEU A 399 -3.04 -0.30 3.93
C LEU A 399 -1.91 0.07 4.89
N ILE A 400 -1.88 1.32 5.35
CA ILE A 400 -0.94 1.76 6.38
C ILE A 400 -1.09 0.90 7.63
N GLU A 401 -2.31 0.75 8.14
CA GLU A 401 -2.60 -0.05 9.32
C GLU A 401 -2.20 -1.52 9.19
N THR A 402 -2.29 -2.06 7.96
CA THR A 402 -2.01 -3.48 7.68
C THR A 402 -0.54 -3.72 7.35
N THR A 403 0.16 -2.74 6.77
CA THR A 403 1.49 -2.92 6.18
C THR A 403 2.60 -2.37 7.07
N VAL A 404 2.30 -1.26 7.78
CA VAL A 404 3.28 -0.63 8.65
C VAL A 404 3.33 -1.39 9.98
N PRO A 405 4.51 -1.84 10.41
CA PRO A 405 4.66 -2.45 11.73
C PRO A 405 4.31 -1.41 12.80
N ARG A 406 3.16 -1.56 13.46
CA ARG A 406 2.95 -0.86 14.73
C ARG A 406 3.91 -1.46 15.76
N PRO A 407 4.37 -0.70 16.78
CA PRO A 407 5.23 -1.22 17.84
C PRO A 407 4.66 -2.46 18.54
N GLN A 408 3.34 -2.64 18.50
CA GLN A 408 2.63 -3.84 18.95
C GLN A 408 2.50 -4.92 17.86
N SER A 409 2.75 -4.60 16.59
CA SER A 409 2.78 -5.56 15.49
C SER A 409 4.22 -5.96 15.14
N GLU A 410 4.95 -6.49 16.11
CA GLU A 410 6.10 -7.41 15.92
C GLU A 410 5.74 -8.57 14.96
N ALA A 411 4.51 -8.59 14.43
CA ALA A 411 3.97 -9.69 13.63
C ALA A 411 4.71 -9.92 12.31
N LEU A 412 5.35 -8.89 11.73
CA LEU A 412 6.14 -9.06 10.49
C LEU A 412 7.50 -9.73 10.75
N ASN A 413 8.10 -9.43 11.89
CA ASN A 413 9.32 -10.10 12.34
C ASN A 413 8.99 -11.39 13.09
N ARG A 414 7.81 -11.52 13.72
CA ARG A 414 7.39 -12.74 14.45
C ARG A 414 7.48 -13.98 13.58
N ASP A 415 6.98 -13.98 12.35
CA ASP A 415 7.06 -15.15 11.48
C ASP A 415 8.51 -15.57 11.21
N ALA A 416 9.42 -14.61 11.05
CA ALA A 416 10.85 -14.87 10.87
C ALA A 416 11.53 -15.27 12.18
N GLU A 417 11.19 -14.60 13.28
CA GLU A 417 11.70 -14.90 14.63
C GLU A 417 11.15 -16.21 15.16
N ASP A 418 9.86 -16.50 14.97
CA ASP A 418 9.24 -17.77 15.34
C ASP A 418 9.83 -18.93 14.53
N PHE A 419 10.01 -18.73 13.23
CA PHE A 419 10.68 -19.70 12.37
C PHE A 419 12.13 -19.93 12.81
N ALA A 420 12.88 -18.88 13.03
CA ALA A 420 14.28 -18.98 13.44
C ALA A 420 14.43 -19.51 14.87
N SER A 421 13.53 -19.15 15.80
CA SER A 421 13.56 -19.64 17.19
C SER A 421 13.37 -21.15 17.26
N GLN A 422 12.56 -21.75 16.37
CA GLN A 422 12.38 -23.21 16.28
C GLN A 422 13.68 -23.92 15.88
N THR A 423 14.62 -23.23 15.22
CA THR A 423 15.90 -23.80 14.81
C THR A 423 16.99 -23.70 15.88
N VAL A 424 16.81 -22.86 16.90
CA VAL A 424 17.86 -22.57 17.91
C VAL A 424 18.23 -23.80 18.72
N ALA A 425 17.28 -24.49 19.34
CA ALA A 425 17.54 -25.65 20.18
C ALA A 425 18.16 -26.83 19.39
N PRO A 426 17.61 -27.20 18.20
CA PRO A 426 18.25 -28.23 17.35
C PRO A 426 19.68 -27.86 16.94
N THR A 427 19.92 -26.59 16.59
CA THR A 427 21.27 -26.14 16.18
C THR A 427 22.27 -26.19 17.35
N LEU A 428 21.87 -25.75 18.55
CA LEU A 428 22.72 -25.81 19.73
C LEU A 428 23.04 -27.27 20.14
N LEU A 429 22.05 -28.16 20.08
CA LEU A 429 22.27 -29.59 20.33
C LEU A 429 23.23 -30.21 19.33
N THR A 430 23.04 -29.90 18.04
CA THR A 430 23.90 -30.43 16.96
C THR A 430 25.32 -29.85 17.05
N ALA A 431 25.46 -28.58 17.42
CA ALA A 431 26.75 -27.93 17.65
C ALA A 431 27.48 -28.53 18.86
N SER A 432 26.74 -28.87 19.94
CA SER A 432 27.30 -29.57 21.09
C SER A 432 27.82 -30.97 20.71
N ALA A 433 27.06 -31.69 19.86
CA ALA A 433 27.52 -32.96 19.30
C ALA A 433 28.74 -32.75 18.40
N GLY A 434 28.77 -31.73 17.57
CA GLY A 434 29.92 -31.35 16.74
C GLY A 434 31.17 -31.02 17.55
N LEU A 435 31.01 -30.40 18.73
CA LEU A 435 32.11 -30.14 19.66
C LEU A 435 32.69 -31.42 20.25
N VAL A 436 31.85 -32.41 20.55
CA VAL A 436 32.27 -33.68 21.18
C VAL A 436 32.87 -34.64 20.14
N ILE A 437 32.28 -34.72 18.96
CA ILE A 437 32.72 -35.68 17.90
C ILE A 437 33.88 -35.10 17.05
N GLY A 438 33.86 -33.78 16.85
CA GLY A 438 34.87 -33.05 16.08
C GLY A 438 35.70 -32.13 17.00
N ASP A 439 35.59 -30.85 16.75
CA ASP A 439 36.30 -29.80 17.47
C ASP A 439 35.50 -28.50 17.58
N VAL A 440 36.09 -27.43 18.14
CA VAL A 440 35.49 -26.11 18.24
C VAL A 440 35.18 -25.52 16.85
N THR A 441 36.00 -25.87 15.84
CA THR A 441 35.78 -25.42 14.46
C THR A 441 34.53 -26.04 13.87
N THR A 442 34.32 -27.33 14.08
CA THR A 442 33.12 -28.07 13.68
C THR A 442 31.86 -27.47 14.34
N ALA A 443 31.94 -27.24 15.66
CA ALA A 443 30.85 -26.57 16.38
C ALA A 443 30.58 -25.15 15.84
N GLY A 444 31.65 -24.39 15.60
CA GLY A 444 31.57 -23.04 15.02
C GLY A 444 30.94 -23.04 13.61
N THR A 445 31.24 -24.06 12.80
CA THR A 445 30.63 -24.23 11.47
C THR A 445 29.13 -24.48 11.57
N ILE A 446 28.69 -25.35 12.50
CA ILE A 446 27.26 -25.66 12.73
C ILE A 446 26.50 -24.46 13.30
N LEU A 447 27.15 -23.60 14.05
CA LEU A 447 26.58 -22.37 14.59
C LEU A 447 26.58 -21.19 13.59
N SER A 448 27.18 -21.37 12.39
CA SER A 448 27.31 -20.28 11.39
C SER A 448 26.04 -19.99 10.57
N PRO A 449 25.18 -20.99 10.27
CA PRO A 449 23.98 -20.77 9.49
C PRO A 449 23.04 -19.74 10.10
N ASP A 450 22.60 -18.79 9.28
CA ASP A 450 21.58 -17.80 9.64
C ASP A 450 20.22 -18.19 9.05
N TYR A 451 19.25 -18.46 9.91
CA TYR A 451 17.90 -18.85 9.52
C TYR A 451 16.93 -17.67 9.51
N ALA A 452 17.27 -16.56 10.16
CA ALA A 452 16.37 -15.42 10.36
C ALA A 452 16.38 -14.44 9.18
N THR A 453 17.59 -14.00 8.79
CA THR A 453 17.75 -12.87 7.86
C THR A 453 17.09 -13.11 6.50
N GLY A 454 17.29 -14.30 5.91
CA GLY A 454 16.72 -14.62 4.58
C GLY A 454 15.20 -14.64 4.58
N VAL A 455 14.59 -15.16 5.63
CA VAL A 455 13.12 -15.17 5.81
C VAL A 455 12.64 -13.75 6.13
N GLY A 456 13.31 -13.03 7.03
CA GLY A 456 12.98 -11.65 7.41
C GLY A 456 13.01 -10.65 6.24
N LEU A 457 13.85 -10.89 5.23
CA LEU A 457 13.90 -10.08 4.00
C LEU A 457 12.84 -10.49 2.98
N ALA A 458 12.65 -11.79 2.79
CA ALA A 458 11.78 -12.29 1.72
C ALA A 458 10.29 -12.16 2.07
N MET A 459 9.87 -12.40 3.33
CA MET A 459 8.46 -12.40 3.71
C MET A 459 7.78 -11.05 3.56
N PRO A 460 8.39 -9.90 3.94
CA PRO A 460 7.79 -8.60 3.70
C PRO A 460 7.57 -8.29 2.21
N LEU A 461 8.52 -8.66 1.34
CA LEU A 461 8.38 -8.47 -0.12
C LEU A 461 7.25 -9.32 -0.70
N GLU A 462 7.15 -10.60 -0.29
CA GLU A 462 6.03 -11.47 -0.68
C GLU A 462 4.70 -10.89 -0.20
N ARG A 463 4.65 -10.28 0.99
CA ARG A 463 3.46 -9.64 1.53
C ARG A 463 3.05 -8.41 0.73
N VAL A 464 3.99 -7.52 0.40
CA VAL A 464 3.72 -6.34 -0.46
C VAL A 464 3.14 -6.79 -1.80
N ARG A 465 3.73 -7.84 -2.40
CA ARG A 465 3.22 -8.44 -3.62
C ARG A 465 1.79 -8.95 -3.47
N ASP A 466 1.52 -9.69 -2.40
CA ASP A 466 0.19 -10.27 -2.14
C ASP A 466 -0.86 -9.18 -1.93
N LEU A 467 -0.53 -8.13 -1.18
CA LEU A 467 -1.42 -6.97 -0.97
C LEU A 467 -1.70 -6.24 -2.29
N ARG A 468 -0.68 -5.95 -3.09
CA ARG A 468 -0.88 -5.36 -4.43
C ARG A 468 -1.79 -6.21 -5.30
N SER A 469 -1.58 -7.53 -5.30
CA SER A 469 -2.39 -8.44 -6.09
C SER A 469 -3.83 -8.55 -5.58
N ALA A 470 -4.03 -8.53 -4.25
CA ALA A 470 -5.37 -8.55 -3.65
C ALA A 470 -6.16 -7.29 -4.01
N ILE A 471 -5.53 -6.11 -3.90
CA ILE A 471 -6.17 -4.83 -4.27
C ILE A 471 -6.64 -4.86 -5.72
N ARG A 472 -5.83 -5.41 -6.64
CA ARG A 472 -6.21 -5.55 -8.05
C ARG A 472 -7.40 -6.48 -8.28
N ILE A 473 -7.56 -7.48 -7.44
CA ILE A 473 -8.72 -8.37 -7.45
C ILE A 473 -9.95 -7.68 -6.84
N GLY A 474 -9.77 -6.49 -6.26
CA GLY A 474 -10.81 -5.76 -5.56
C GLY A 474 -10.99 -6.21 -4.11
N ALA A 475 -9.93 -6.74 -3.46
CA ALA A 475 -9.94 -7.18 -2.08
C ALA A 475 -8.99 -6.35 -1.22
N VAL A 476 -9.46 -5.86 -0.09
CA VAL A 476 -8.66 -5.19 0.94
C VAL A 476 -8.46 -6.17 2.10
N ILE A 477 -7.19 -6.42 2.40
CA ILE A 477 -6.79 -7.33 3.47
C ILE A 477 -6.57 -6.51 4.74
N ARG A 478 -7.31 -6.83 5.81
CA ARG A 478 -7.26 -6.10 7.08
C ARG A 478 -6.43 -6.78 8.15
N THR A 479 -6.30 -8.10 8.09
CA THR A 479 -5.50 -8.86 9.07
C THR A 479 -4.32 -9.55 8.41
N SER A 480 -3.20 -9.56 9.10
CA SER A 480 -1.94 -10.11 8.58
C SER A 480 -2.01 -11.61 8.25
N SER A 481 -2.82 -12.36 9.00
CA SER A 481 -2.98 -13.81 8.85
C SER A 481 -4.08 -14.21 7.86
N ALA A 482 -4.81 -13.25 7.25
CA ALA A 482 -5.96 -13.55 6.41
C ALA A 482 -5.61 -14.43 5.21
N PHE A 483 -4.47 -14.19 4.54
CA PHE A 483 -4.04 -15.04 3.42
C PHE A 483 -3.76 -16.48 3.83
N GLU A 484 -3.16 -16.69 4.99
CA GLU A 484 -2.84 -18.05 5.48
C GLU A 484 -4.11 -18.79 5.88
N ARG A 485 -5.05 -18.09 6.53
CA ARG A 485 -6.36 -18.63 6.86
C ARG A 485 -7.17 -18.94 5.61
N LEU A 486 -7.15 -18.04 4.61
CA LEU A 486 -7.84 -18.26 3.33
C LEU A 486 -7.27 -19.44 2.56
N ALA A 487 -5.94 -19.62 2.53
CA ALA A 487 -5.30 -20.76 1.87
C ALA A 487 -5.69 -22.10 2.51
N LYS A 488 -6.02 -22.11 3.81
CA LYS A 488 -6.44 -23.29 4.58
C LYS A 488 -7.97 -23.48 4.60
N THR A 489 -8.73 -22.54 4.06
CA THR A 489 -10.20 -22.58 4.04
C THR A 489 -10.68 -23.74 3.17
N SER A 490 -11.50 -24.62 3.77
CA SER A 490 -12.12 -25.77 3.11
C SER A 490 -13.60 -25.58 2.81
N TRP A 491 -14.27 -24.72 3.57
CA TRP A 491 -15.68 -24.39 3.41
C TRP A 491 -15.91 -22.90 3.34
N PHE A 492 -16.81 -22.46 2.47
CA PHE A 492 -17.36 -21.12 2.43
C PHE A 492 -18.81 -21.14 2.85
N VAL A 493 -19.16 -20.40 3.89
CA VAL A 493 -20.54 -20.13 4.30
C VAL A 493 -20.93 -18.81 3.67
N LEU A 494 -21.67 -18.88 2.57
CA LEU A 494 -22.20 -17.72 1.85
C LEU A 494 -23.50 -17.29 2.50
N ASP A 495 -23.56 -16.08 2.98
CA ASP A 495 -24.80 -15.49 3.44
C ASP A 495 -25.62 -14.97 2.25
N GLU A 496 -26.92 -15.13 2.28
CA GLU A 496 -27.79 -14.59 1.24
C GLU A 496 -27.79 -13.06 1.30
N HIS A 497 -27.39 -12.43 0.22
CA HIS A 497 -27.35 -10.98 0.05
C HIS A 497 -27.56 -10.58 -1.41
N GLU A 498 -27.78 -9.28 -1.64
CA GLU A 498 -28.07 -8.74 -2.99
C GLU A 498 -27.02 -9.11 -4.04
N GLY A 499 -25.75 -9.28 -3.66
CA GLY A 499 -24.67 -9.63 -4.58
C GLY A 499 -24.78 -11.05 -5.15
N LEU A 500 -25.46 -11.98 -4.50
CA LEU A 500 -25.73 -13.31 -5.04
C LEU A 500 -26.84 -13.29 -6.10
N HIS A 501 -27.75 -12.31 -6.02
CA HIS A 501 -28.86 -12.13 -6.96
C HIS A 501 -28.48 -11.26 -8.19
N ARG A 502 -27.20 -10.87 -8.29
CA ARG A 502 -26.76 -10.06 -9.42
C ARG A 502 -26.79 -10.85 -10.71
N ALA A 503 -27.72 -10.48 -11.60
CA ALA A 503 -27.87 -11.14 -12.89
C ALA A 503 -26.67 -10.88 -13.79
N GLY A 504 -26.03 -11.94 -14.25
CA GLY A 504 -24.98 -11.89 -15.27
C GLY A 504 -25.56 -11.59 -16.66
N CYS A 505 -24.70 -11.11 -17.55
CA CYS A 505 -25.04 -10.86 -18.95
C CYS A 505 -24.58 -12.03 -19.81
N GLU A 506 -25.46 -12.52 -20.71
CA GLU A 506 -25.11 -13.54 -21.69
C GLU A 506 -25.49 -13.07 -23.09
N VAL A 507 -24.77 -13.57 -24.12
CA VAL A 507 -25.09 -13.38 -25.51
C VAL A 507 -26.22 -14.35 -25.86
N ALA A 508 -27.43 -13.79 -26.10
CA ALA A 508 -28.57 -14.59 -26.49
C ALA A 508 -28.55 -14.94 -27.99
N GLU A 509 -28.10 -14.00 -28.82
CA GLU A 509 -28.15 -14.17 -30.25
C GLU A 509 -27.13 -13.22 -30.92
N VAL A 510 -26.45 -13.72 -31.94
CA VAL A 510 -25.64 -12.93 -32.87
C VAL A 510 -26.29 -13.03 -34.25
N ARG A 511 -26.78 -11.93 -34.77
CA ARG A 511 -27.34 -11.85 -36.11
C ARG A 511 -26.36 -11.20 -37.06
N THR A 512 -25.81 -11.92 -38.00
CA THR A 512 -24.86 -11.42 -38.98
C THR A 512 -25.58 -11.08 -40.29
N LYS A 513 -25.10 -10.06 -40.99
CA LYS A 513 -25.58 -9.63 -42.31
C LYS A 513 -24.56 -10.10 -43.36
N GLY A 514 -24.64 -11.39 -43.75
CA GLY A 514 -23.78 -11.93 -44.80
C GLY A 514 -22.31 -12.20 -44.40
N PHE A 515 -22.02 -12.19 -43.11
CA PHE A 515 -20.70 -12.48 -42.58
C PHE A 515 -20.70 -13.78 -41.75
N ASP A 516 -19.58 -14.48 -41.75
CA ASP A 516 -19.40 -15.66 -40.92
C ASP A 516 -19.22 -15.26 -39.44
N GLU A 517 -20.12 -15.77 -38.58
CA GLU A 517 -20.08 -15.54 -37.13
C GLU A 517 -18.75 -15.94 -36.52
N ALA A 518 -18.15 -17.07 -36.96
CA ALA A 518 -16.89 -17.54 -36.41
C ALA A 518 -15.69 -16.62 -36.69
N ARG A 519 -15.79 -15.80 -37.75
CA ARG A 519 -14.78 -14.79 -38.08
C ARG A 519 -15.01 -13.46 -37.35
N LEU A 520 -16.26 -13.08 -37.15
CA LEU A 520 -16.63 -11.82 -36.50
C LEU A 520 -16.51 -11.88 -34.98
N LEU A 521 -16.84 -13.02 -34.37
CA LEU A 521 -16.89 -13.15 -32.89
C LEU A 521 -15.56 -12.85 -32.21
N PRO A 522 -14.38 -13.29 -32.71
CA PRO A 522 -13.10 -12.89 -32.16
C PRO A 522 -12.81 -11.39 -32.22
N ALA A 523 -13.25 -10.73 -33.29
CA ALA A 523 -13.13 -9.28 -33.46
C ALA A 523 -14.07 -8.53 -32.50
N MET A 524 -15.31 -9.01 -32.37
CA MET A 524 -16.27 -8.48 -31.40
C MET A 524 -15.80 -8.69 -29.97
N ALA A 525 -15.21 -9.84 -29.65
CA ALA A 525 -14.66 -10.10 -28.33
C ALA A 525 -13.45 -9.21 -28.02
N ALA A 526 -12.58 -8.96 -29.01
CA ALA A 526 -11.44 -8.04 -28.88
C ALA A 526 -11.89 -6.59 -28.66
N ALA A 527 -12.92 -6.14 -29.36
CA ALA A 527 -13.54 -4.83 -29.15
C ALA A 527 -14.31 -4.79 -27.81
N GLY A 528 -14.93 -5.89 -27.43
CA GLY A 528 -15.71 -6.05 -26.21
C GLY A 528 -14.92 -5.78 -24.92
N ILE A 529 -13.63 -6.06 -24.90
CA ILE A 529 -12.72 -5.77 -23.76
C ILE A 529 -12.75 -4.26 -23.43
N TRP A 530 -12.89 -3.43 -24.45
CA TRP A 530 -12.90 -1.97 -24.31
C TRP A 530 -14.28 -1.37 -24.06
N LEU A 531 -15.36 -2.18 -24.07
CA LEU A 531 -16.71 -1.68 -23.72
C LEU A 531 -16.80 -1.19 -22.28
N GLY A 532 -16.00 -1.80 -21.36
CA GLY A 532 -15.98 -1.45 -19.95
C GLY A 532 -17.32 -1.70 -19.24
N ASP A 533 -18.11 -2.67 -19.71
CA ASP A 533 -19.35 -3.11 -19.09
C ASP A 533 -19.53 -4.65 -19.22
N GLU A 534 -20.60 -5.19 -18.61
CA GLU A 534 -20.87 -6.63 -18.53
C GLU A 534 -21.02 -7.35 -19.89
N ARG A 535 -21.27 -6.62 -20.97
CA ARG A 535 -21.42 -7.17 -22.33
C ARG A 535 -20.09 -7.65 -22.90
N GLY A 536 -18.98 -6.96 -22.57
CA GLY A 536 -17.64 -7.36 -23.00
C GLY A 536 -17.26 -8.79 -22.56
N PRO A 537 -17.26 -9.07 -21.26
CA PRO A 537 -17.06 -10.42 -20.74
C PRO A 537 -18.04 -11.45 -21.31
N ALA A 538 -19.32 -11.09 -21.57
CA ALA A 538 -20.31 -11.97 -22.18
C ALA A 538 -19.91 -12.37 -23.61
N ILE A 539 -19.45 -11.43 -24.42
CA ILE A 539 -18.98 -11.72 -25.81
C ILE A 539 -17.71 -12.59 -25.74
N ALA A 540 -16.77 -12.28 -24.84
CA ALA A 540 -15.56 -13.06 -24.66
C ALA A 540 -15.85 -14.50 -24.21
N ARG A 541 -16.87 -14.70 -23.35
CA ARG A 541 -17.35 -16.03 -22.96
C ARG A 541 -17.94 -16.76 -24.16
N ALA A 542 -18.85 -16.15 -24.90
CA ALA A 542 -19.44 -16.72 -26.09
C ALA A 542 -18.42 -17.12 -27.16
N CYS A 543 -17.32 -16.37 -27.26
CA CYS A 543 -16.20 -16.71 -28.14
C CYS A 543 -15.46 -17.97 -27.65
N ARG A 544 -15.17 -18.08 -26.38
CA ARG A 544 -14.49 -19.25 -25.77
C ARG A 544 -15.35 -20.52 -25.84
N ASP A 545 -16.65 -20.42 -25.56
CA ASP A 545 -17.61 -21.53 -25.61
C ASP A 545 -17.71 -22.17 -27.01
N ARG A 546 -17.45 -21.36 -28.04
CA ARG A 546 -17.35 -21.83 -29.43
C ARG A 546 -15.95 -22.29 -29.83
N GLY A 547 -14.99 -22.36 -28.87
CA GLY A 547 -13.62 -22.80 -29.14
C GLY A 547 -12.78 -21.80 -29.94
N LEU A 548 -13.23 -20.54 -30.05
CA LEU A 548 -12.53 -19.52 -30.81
C LEU A 548 -11.47 -18.80 -29.94
N VAL A 549 -10.35 -18.47 -30.57
CA VAL A 549 -9.22 -17.84 -29.88
C VAL A 549 -9.48 -16.34 -29.74
N LEU A 550 -9.36 -15.84 -28.50
CA LEU A 550 -9.40 -14.41 -28.22
C LEU A 550 -8.11 -13.76 -28.77
N ARG A 551 -8.27 -12.66 -29.52
CA ARG A 551 -7.18 -11.88 -30.09
C ARG A 551 -7.19 -10.48 -29.51
N ARG A 552 -6.07 -9.76 -29.58
CA ARG A 552 -5.95 -8.38 -29.15
C ARG A 552 -6.36 -7.42 -30.27
N ALA A 553 -6.89 -6.25 -29.87
CA ALA A 553 -7.21 -5.14 -30.77
C ALA A 553 -6.72 -3.83 -30.14
N VAL A 554 -6.39 -2.86 -30.96
CA VAL A 554 -5.95 -1.53 -30.53
C VAL A 554 -7.14 -0.59 -30.47
N LEU A 555 -7.37 0.04 -29.32
CA LEU A 555 -8.42 1.03 -29.14
C LEU A 555 -8.12 2.27 -30.00
N ARG A 556 -9.10 2.74 -30.77
CA ARG A 556 -9.01 3.96 -31.59
C ARG A 556 -9.93 5.07 -31.11
N GLU A 557 -11.14 4.72 -30.71
CA GLU A 557 -12.12 5.69 -30.27
C GLU A 557 -12.99 5.16 -29.14
N ILE A 558 -13.42 6.05 -28.27
CA ILE A 558 -14.40 5.77 -27.21
C ILE A 558 -15.33 6.98 -27.09
N ASP A 559 -16.62 6.72 -27.07
CA ASP A 559 -17.66 7.72 -26.89
C ASP A 559 -18.84 7.18 -26.07
N ALA A 560 -19.88 7.98 -25.89
CA ALA A 560 -21.05 7.58 -25.11
C ALA A 560 -21.83 6.43 -25.77
N ASP A 561 -21.69 6.26 -27.08
CA ASP A 561 -22.44 5.27 -27.86
C ASP A 561 -21.69 3.95 -28.05
N GLY A 562 -20.36 3.93 -27.84
CA GLY A 562 -19.62 2.70 -28.02
C GLY A 562 -18.10 2.83 -28.02
N VAL A 563 -17.47 1.85 -28.67
CA VAL A 563 -16.01 1.76 -28.79
C VAL A 563 -15.63 1.31 -30.20
N GLY A 564 -14.58 1.91 -30.75
CA GLY A 564 -13.99 1.54 -32.03
C GLY A 564 -12.56 1.05 -31.83
N VAL A 565 -12.23 -0.10 -32.41
CA VAL A 565 -10.91 -0.73 -32.31
C VAL A 565 -10.38 -1.07 -33.71
N GLU A 566 -9.07 -1.13 -33.81
CA GLU A 566 -8.39 -1.69 -34.96
C GLU A 566 -8.08 -3.16 -34.71
N PHE A 567 -8.61 -4.05 -35.55
CA PHE A 567 -8.43 -5.48 -35.47
C PHE A 567 -7.89 -6.00 -36.82
N GLY A 568 -6.60 -6.27 -36.90
CA GLY A 568 -5.90 -6.47 -38.16
C GLY A 568 -6.01 -5.23 -39.07
N ASP A 569 -6.47 -5.41 -40.32
CA ASP A 569 -6.63 -4.33 -41.29
C ASP A 569 -8.06 -3.72 -41.24
N HIS A 570 -8.85 -4.03 -40.20
CA HIS A 570 -10.26 -3.63 -40.12
C HIS A 570 -10.51 -2.73 -38.91
N HIS A 571 -11.28 -1.66 -39.11
CA HIS A 571 -11.86 -0.88 -38.04
C HIS A 571 -13.17 -1.51 -37.60
N VAL A 572 -13.21 -2.02 -36.36
CA VAL A 572 -14.40 -2.67 -35.77
C VAL A 572 -14.97 -1.77 -34.71
N ARG A 573 -16.24 -1.39 -34.84
CA ARG A 573 -16.94 -0.57 -33.87
C ARG A 573 -18.11 -1.33 -33.25
N LEU A 574 -18.16 -1.36 -31.91
CA LEU A 574 -19.32 -1.82 -31.16
C LEU A 574 -20.11 -0.60 -30.68
N ARG A 575 -21.33 -0.44 -31.16
CA ARG A 575 -22.20 0.69 -30.85
C ARG A 575 -23.43 0.22 -30.08
N GLY A 576 -23.77 0.91 -29.01
CA GLY A 576 -24.98 0.67 -28.23
C GLY A 576 -24.99 1.51 -26.94
N ARG A 577 -26.20 1.82 -26.48
CA ARG A 577 -26.39 2.61 -25.26
C ARG A 577 -25.67 1.98 -24.05
N PRO A 578 -25.24 2.77 -23.07
CA PRO A 578 -24.72 2.24 -21.82
C PRO A 578 -25.71 1.32 -21.14
N VAL A 579 -25.19 0.36 -20.37
CA VAL A 579 -26.01 -0.54 -19.59
C VAL A 579 -26.46 0.19 -18.33
N VAL A 580 -27.78 0.19 -18.10
CA VAL A 580 -28.34 0.74 -16.85
C VAL A 580 -28.48 -0.38 -15.83
N ALA A 581 -28.08 -0.13 -14.61
CA ALA A 581 -28.17 -1.11 -13.52
C ALA A 581 -29.62 -1.62 -13.37
N GLY A 582 -29.80 -2.94 -13.30
CA GLY A 582 -31.10 -3.58 -13.17
C GLY A 582 -31.95 -3.72 -14.47
N ALA A 583 -31.64 -2.98 -15.53
CA ALA A 583 -32.31 -3.09 -16.80
C ALA A 583 -31.72 -4.19 -17.71
N ALA A 584 -32.49 -4.73 -18.66
CA ALA A 584 -31.95 -5.63 -19.68
C ALA A 584 -30.85 -4.94 -20.49
N PRO A 585 -29.69 -5.61 -20.71
CA PRO A 585 -28.60 -4.99 -21.45
C PRO A 585 -29.04 -4.65 -22.88
N PRO A 586 -28.82 -3.41 -23.33
CA PRO A 586 -29.22 -3.02 -24.67
C PRO A 586 -28.39 -3.76 -25.71
N PRO A 587 -28.95 -4.06 -26.90
CA PRO A 587 -28.24 -4.72 -27.98
C PRO A 587 -27.06 -3.87 -28.45
N LEU A 588 -26.06 -4.53 -29.03
CA LEU A 588 -24.93 -3.89 -29.69
C LEU A 588 -25.08 -4.04 -31.21
N ILE A 589 -24.77 -2.98 -31.93
CA ILE A 589 -24.57 -2.97 -33.35
C ILE A 589 -23.09 -3.09 -33.64
N VAL A 590 -22.72 -3.98 -34.53
CA VAL A 590 -21.32 -4.22 -34.93
C VAL A 590 -21.12 -3.63 -36.33
N GLU A 591 -20.18 -2.69 -36.41
CA GLU A 591 -19.76 -2.08 -37.66
C GLU A 591 -18.34 -2.50 -38.00
N VAL A 592 -18.08 -2.81 -39.24
CA VAL A 592 -16.74 -3.06 -39.78
C VAL A 592 -16.48 -2.06 -40.90
N ASN A 593 -15.46 -1.25 -40.77
CA ASN A 593 -15.13 -0.17 -41.71
C ASN A 593 -16.33 0.77 -42.02
N GLY A 594 -17.14 1.05 -40.99
CA GLY A 594 -18.29 1.93 -41.09
C GLY A 594 -19.59 1.26 -41.67
N VAL A 595 -19.56 -0.03 -41.97
CA VAL A 595 -20.72 -0.81 -42.45
C VAL A 595 -21.22 -1.70 -41.32
N GLU A 596 -22.54 -1.66 -41.07
CA GLU A 596 -23.20 -2.55 -40.10
C GLU A 596 -23.20 -3.99 -40.62
N VAL A 597 -22.53 -4.88 -39.91
CA VAL A 597 -22.29 -6.27 -40.26
C VAL A 597 -23.01 -7.27 -39.36
N ALA A 598 -23.28 -6.86 -38.10
CA ALA A 598 -23.99 -7.74 -37.18
C ALA A 598 -24.71 -6.96 -36.06
N GLY A 599 -25.63 -7.64 -35.38
CA GLY A 599 -26.24 -7.21 -34.12
C GLY A 599 -26.12 -8.29 -33.07
N ILE A 600 -25.80 -7.88 -31.84
CA ILE A 600 -25.70 -8.78 -30.70
C ILE A 600 -26.81 -8.47 -29.72
N ARG A 601 -27.60 -9.46 -29.36
CA ARG A 601 -28.64 -9.34 -28.34
C ARG A 601 -28.18 -10.06 -27.07
N PHE A 602 -28.46 -9.45 -25.95
CA PHE A 602 -28.11 -9.97 -24.64
C PHE A 602 -29.35 -10.30 -23.82
N VAL A 603 -29.19 -11.22 -22.91
CA VAL A 603 -30.17 -11.56 -21.86
C VAL A 603 -29.48 -11.49 -20.51
N ARG A 604 -30.26 -11.18 -19.48
CA ARG A 604 -29.80 -11.37 -18.11
C ARG A 604 -30.11 -12.79 -17.66
N ASN A 605 -29.05 -13.47 -17.21
CA ASN A 605 -29.19 -14.74 -16.55
C ASN A 605 -28.94 -14.49 -15.05
N GLY A 606 -29.95 -14.68 -14.22
CA GLY A 606 -29.82 -14.56 -12.77
C GLY A 606 -28.78 -15.57 -12.27
N TYR A 607 -27.99 -15.14 -11.31
CA TYR A 607 -27.01 -15.98 -10.60
C TYR A 607 -25.77 -16.45 -11.37
N LEU A 608 -25.63 -16.11 -12.66
CA LEU A 608 -24.56 -16.64 -13.52
C LEU A 608 -23.14 -16.40 -12.94
N GLU A 609 -22.84 -15.16 -12.54
CA GLU A 609 -21.53 -14.83 -11.97
C GLU A 609 -21.29 -15.57 -10.63
N ALA A 610 -22.31 -15.65 -9.79
CA ALA A 610 -22.23 -16.34 -8.52
C ALA A 610 -22.11 -17.86 -8.71
N ALA A 611 -22.86 -18.45 -9.63
CA ALA A 611 -22.77 -19.86 -9.98
C ALA A 611 -21.40 -20.24 -10.55
N ASP A 612 -20.82 -19.40 -11.43
CA ASP A 612 -19.47 -19.59 -11.95
C ASP A 612 -18.42 -19.51 -10.85
N ALA A 613 -18.58 -18.58 -9.90
CA ALA A 613 -17.70 -18.47 -8.75
C ALA A 613 -17.79 -19.69 -7.84
N VAL A 614 -19.01 -20.17 -7.52
CA VAL A 614 -19.23 -21.39 -6.74
C VAL A 614 -18.59 -22.60 -7.42
N ARG A 615 -18.83 -22.79 -8.71
CA ARG A 615 -18.25 -23.88 -9.50
C ARG A 615 -16.71 -23.82 -9.50
N SER A 616 -16.13 -22.66 -9.64
CA SER A 616 -14.68 -22.46 -9.61
C SER A 616 -14.07 -22.80 -8.22
N LEU A 617 -14.75 -22.43 -7.13
CA LEU A 617 -14.37 -22.83 -5.77
C LEU A 617 -14.41 -24.34 -5.60
N GLN A 618 -15.48 -25.00 -6.07
CA GLN A 618 -15.65 -26.46 -6.01
C GLN A 618 -14.59 -27.20 -6.83
N GLN A 619 -14.29 -26.72 -8.04
CA GLN A 619 -13.18 -27.25 -8.86
C GLN A 619 -11.81 -27.10 -8.18
N SER A 620 -11.68 -26.13 -7.32
CA SER A 620 -10.50 -25.91 -6.50
C SER A 620 -10.44 -26.74 -5.22
N GLY A 621 -11.44 -27.63 -5.00
CA GLY A 621 -11.53 -28.53 -3.85
C GLY A 621 -12.16 -27.90 -2.61
N GLN A 622 -12.76 -26.73 -2.72
CA GLN A 622 -13.48 -26.06 -1.64
C GLN A 622 -14.96 -26.38 -1.73
N ARG A 623 -15.67 -26.34 -0.62
CA ARG A 623 -17.12 -26.59 -0.55
C ARG A 623 -17.86 -25.33 -0.14
N VAL A 624 -19.13 -25.25 -0.55
CA VAL A 624 -19.95 -24.06 -0.36
C VAL A 624 -21.25 -24.43 0.36
N PHE A 625 -21.52 -23.71 1.45
CA PHE A 625 -22.78 -23.75 2.19
C PHE A 625 -23.50 -22.43 2.00
N LEU A 626 -24.76 -22.44 1.56
CA LEU A 626 -25.60 -21.24 1.46
C LEU A 626 -26.42 -21.09 2.75
N ALA A 627 -26.28 -19.98 3.44
CA ALA A 627 -27.09 -19.62 4.60
C ALA A 627 -28.13 -18.56 4.19
N SER A 628 -29.40 -18.89 4.26
CA SER A 628 -30.51 -18.00 3.90
C SER A 628 -31.43 -17.75 5.09
N GLN A 629 -31.91 -16.51 5.20
CA GLN A 629 -32.98 -16.15 6.15
C GLN A 629 -34.37 -16.54 5.62
N GLY A 630 -34.48 -16.78 4.32
CA GLY A 630 -35.72 -17.15 3.63
C GLY A 630 -35.70 -18.58 3.12
N VAL A 631 -36.46 -18.84 2.06
CA VAL A 631 -36.50 -20.09 1.31
C VAL A 631 -35.37 -20.10 0.29
N ALA A 632 -34.47 -21.05 0.39
CA ALA A 632 -33.23 -21.06 -0.37
C ALA A 632 -33.11 -22.14 -1.44
N ALA A 633 -34.03 -23.13 -1.48
CA ALA A 633 -33.89 -24.30 -2.37
C ALA A 633 -33.65 -23.90 -3.84
N GLY A 634 -34.46 -22.98 -4.38
CA GLY A 634 -34.32 -22.54 -5.77
C GLY A 634 -33.01 -21.77 -6.03
N LEU A 635 -32.53 -20.99 -5.07
CA LEU A 635 -31.25 -20.29 -5.14
C LEU A 635 -30.08 -21.28 -5.01
N ALA A 636 -30.18 -22.22 -4.11
CA ALA A 636 -29.18 -23.25 -3.90
C ALA A 636 -28.97 -24.12 -5.16
N ASP A 637 -30.05 -24.51 -5.80
CA ASP A 637 -30.02 -25.26 -7.07
C ASP A 637 -29.42 -24.42 -8.21
N ALA A 638 -29.81 -23.14 -8.32
CA ALA A 638 -29.28 -22.22 -9.32
C ALA A 638 -27.77 -21.94 -9.15
N LEU A 639 -27.30 -21.85 -7.93
CA LEU A 639 -25.86 -21.64 -7.60
C LEU A 639 -25.06 -22.94 -7.64
N GLY A 640 -25.72 -24.12 -7.50
CA GLY A 640 -25.07 -25.43 -7.43
C GLY A 640 -24.22 -25.60 -6.16
N VAL A 641 -24.69 -25.11 -5.01
CA VAL A 641 -23.99 -25.22 -3.73
C VAL A 641 -24.03 -26.65 -3.17
N ASP A 642 -23.03 -27.01 -2.33
CA ASP A 642 -22.95 -28.38 -1.75
C ASP A 642 -24.01 -28.61 -0.66
N ARG A 643 -24.31 -27.57 0.12
CA ARG A 643 -25.32 -27.59 1.19
C ARG A 643 -25.98 -26.22 1.34
N TYR A 644 -27.17 -26.19 1.89
CA TYR A 644 -27.85 -24.95 2.25
C TYR A 644 -28.66 -25.07 3.53
N GLY A 645 -28.97 -23.94 4.14
CA GLY A 645 -29.89 -23.83 5.29
C GLY A 645 -30.89 -22.70 5.06
N GLU A 646 -32.14 -22.97 5.41
CA GLU A 646 -33.25 -22.01 5.25
C GLU A 646 -33.70 -21.47 6.60
N GLY A 647 -34.28 -20.27 6.63
CA GLY A 647 -34.79 -19.64 7.84
C GLY A 647 -33.73 -19.39 8.91
N MET A 648 -32.47 -19.24 8.52
CA MET A 648 -31.33 -19.17 9.47
C MET A 648 -31.19 -17.79 10.11
N SER A 649 -31.28 -17.76 11.44
CA SER A 649 -30.85 -16.61 12.24
C SER A 649 -29.32 -16.54 12.34
N ASP A 650 -28.79 -15.43 12.85
CA ASP A 650 -27.35 -15.29 13.12
C ASP A 650 -26.85 -16.36 14.09
N ASP A 651 -27.63 -16.71 15.11
CA ASP A 651 -27.27 -17.77 16.06
C ASP A 651 -27.20 -19.14 15.37
N ASP A 652 -28.05 -19.42 14.37
CA ASP A 652 -27.99 -20.63 13.58
C ASP A 652 -26.73 -20.69 12.72
N LYS A 653 -26.38 -19.56 12.06
CA LYS A 653 -25.13 -19.44 11.29
C LYS A 653 -23.90 -19.66 12.18
N VAL A 654 -23.88 -19.06 13.37
CA VAL A 654 -22.82 -19.25 14.37
C VAL A 654 -22.71 -20.74 14.78
N ARG A 655 -23.85 -21.40 15.01
CA ARG A 655 -23.84 -22.86 15.32
C ARG A 655 -23.21 -23.67 14.19
N VAL A 656 -23.59 -23.42 12.95
CA VAL A 656 -23.02 -24.11 11.78
C VAL A 656 -21.50 -23.91 11.70
N LEU A 657 -21.02 -22.68 11.90
CA LEU A 657 -19.59 -22.39 11.90
C LEU A 657 -18.85 -23.15 13.02
N ARG A 658 -19.40 -23.17 14.23
CA ARG A 658 -18.83 -23.90 15.38
C ARG A 658 -18.80 -25.40 15.14
N ASP A 659 -19.88 -25.97 14.61
CA ASP A 659 -19.97 -27.39 14.29
C ASP A 659 -18.93 -27.79 13.25
N MET A 660 -18.72 -26.96 12.22
CA MET A 660 -17.64 -27.15 11.23
C MET A 660 -16.25 -27.07 11.87
N GLN A 661 -16.01 -26.12 12.75
CA GLN A 661 -14.72 -25.98 13.46
C GLN A 661 -14.45 -27.14 14.41
N GLN A 662 -15.47 -27.65 15.14
CA GLN A 662 -15.34 -28.83 15.99
C GLN A 662 -15.00 -30.09 15.18
N GLN A 663 -15.41 -30.16 13.92
CA GLN A 663 -15.05 -31.23 12.99
C GLN A 663 -13.64 -31.00 12.37
N GLY A 664 -12.92 -29.98 12.78
CA GLY A 664 -11.60 -29.62 12.23
C GLY A 664 -11.65 -28.97 10.84
N LEU A 665 -12.83 -28.50 10.41
CA LEU A 665 -13.00 -27.84 9.14
C LEU A 665 -12.77 -26.32 9.27
N ASN A 666 -12.01 -25.75 8.37
CA ASN A 666 -11.78 -24.30 8.31
C ASN A 666 -12.87 -23.66 7.45
N ALA A 667 -13.86 -23.04 8.10
CA ALA A 667 -14.98 -22.39 7.44
C ALA A 667 -14.80 -20.86 7.39
N ALA A 668 -14.89 -20.28 6.19
CA ALA A 668 -14.92 -18.84 5.99
C ALA A 668 -16.37 -18.36 5.84
N TYR A 669 -16.72 -17.29 6.55
CA TYR A 669 -17.99 -16.58 6.37
C TYR A 669 -17.84 -15.53 5.27
N VAL A 670 -18.80 -15.44 4.35
CA VAL A 670 -18.86 -14.44 3.27
C VAL A 670 -20.24 -13.80 3.27
N GLY A 671 -20.30 -12.51 3.59
CA GLY A 671 -21.57 -11.79 3.73
C GLY A 671 -21.37 -10.32 4.11
N ASP A 672 -22.39 -9.69 4.71
CA ASP A 672 -22.26 -8.35 5.29
C ASP A 672 -21.69 -8.45 6.71
N GLY A 673 -20.38 -8.14 6.83
CA GLY A 673 -19.68 -8.26 8.11
C GLY A 673 -20.13 -7.25 9.18
N LEU A 674 -20.72 -6.12 8.77
CA LEU A 674 -21.29 -5.14 9.70
C LEU A 674 -22.66 -5.57 10.21
N ALA A 675 -23.54 -6.02 9.30
CA ALA A 675 -24.87 -6.47 9.66
C ALA A 675 -24.84 -7.73 10.53
N HIS A 676 -23.90 -8.64 10.24
CA HIS A 676 -23.77 -9.95 10.89
C HIS A 676 -22.43 -10.08 11.65
N ALA A 677 -22.09 -9.07 12.46
CA ALA A 677 -20.81 -8.97 13.17
C ALA A 677 -20.55 -10.15 14.14
N SER A 678 -21.59 -10.75 14.71
CA SER A 678 -21.48 -11.94 15.56
C SER A 678 -20.98 -13.14 14.77
N VAL A 679 -21.52 -13.35 13.56
CA VAL A 679 -21.15 -14.45 12.65
C VAL A 679 -19.73 -14.25 12.11
N ALA A 680 -19.40 -13.03 11.70
CA ALA A 680 -18.09 -12.67 11.19
C ALA A 680 -16.97 -12.92 12.22
N ARG A 681 -17.22 -12.65 13.51
CA ARG A 681 -16.22 -12.88 14.58
C ARG A 681 -16.01 -14.36 14.91
N GLU A 682 -17.02 -15.19 14.75
CA GLU A 682 -16.93 -16.62 15.02
C GLU A 682 -16.24 -17.41 13.91
N ALA A 683 -16.28 -16.93 12.69
CA ALA A 683 -15.71 -17.61 11.54
C ALA A 683 -14.17 -17.76 11.64
N HIS A 684 -13.65 -18.89 11.12
CA HIS A 684 -12.19 -19.05 10.95
C HIS A 684 -11.59 -17.92 10.13
N LEU A 685 -12.32 -17.43 9.14
CA LEU A 685 -12.00 -16.25 8.33
C LEU A 685 -13.29 -15.54 7.97
N SER A 686 -13.31 -14.21 8.07
CA SER A 686 -14.48 -13.41 7.69
C SER A 686 -14.16 -12.55 6.46
N ILE A 687 -15.06 -12.62 5.47
CA ILE A 687 -14.97 -11.88 4.21
C ILE A 687 -16.24 -11.06 4.06
N SER A 688 -16.11 -9.74 4.13
CA SER A 688 -17.24 -8.83 3.92
C SER A 688 -17.35 -8.43 2.46
N LEU A 689 -18.58 -8.29 2.00
CA LEU A 689 -18.91 -7.80 0.67
C LEU A 689 -19.24 -6.32 0.75
N GLY A 690 -18.54 -5.51 -0.04
CA GLY A 690 -18.75 -4.08 -0.08
C GLY A 690 -20.14 -3.72 -0.60
N ARG A 691 -20.79 -2.74 0.04
CA ARG A 691 -22.05 -2.16 -0.47
C ARG A 691 -21.70 -1.09 -1.52
N ALA A 692 -22.39 -1.09 -2.63
CA ALA A 692 -22.16 -0.13 -3.73
C ALA A 692 -22.32 1.34 -3.29
N ASP A 693 -23.16 1.58 -2.28
CA ASP A 693 -23.56 2.87 -1.74
C ASP A 693 -22.94 3.19 -0.38
N ALA A 694 -22.30 2.24 0.27
CA ALA A 694 -21.71 2.47 1.58
C ALA A 694 -20.41 3.28 1.44
N ALA A 695 -20.57 4.59 1.51
CA ALA A 695 -19.48 5.55 1.65
C ALA A 695 -18.59 5.34 2.89
N GLY A 696 -18.80 4.26 3.63
CA GLY A 696 -18.15 3.93 4.89
C GLY A 696 -17.56 2.51 5.01
N GLY A 697 -17.78 1.62 4.02
CA GLY A 697 -17.59 0.18 4.23
C GLY A 697 -16.15 -0.29 4.46
N ALA A 698 -15.22 0.09 3.62
CA ALA A 698 -13.89 -0.54 3.62
C ALA A 698 -12.89 -0.01 4.66
N GLY A 699 -13.18 1.13 5.29
CA GLY A 699 -12.31 1.77 6.27
C GLY A 699 -12.99 2.07 7.62
N SER A 700 -14.21 1.56 7.84
CA SER A 700 -14.88 1.73 9.14
C SER A 700 -14.11 0.96 10.22
N GLU A 701 -13.74 1.64 11.31
CA GLU A 701 -13.17 0.99 12.51
C GLU A 701 -14.09 -0.10 13.10
N ARG A 702 -15.38 -0.08 12.70
CA ARG A 702 -16.40 -1.03 13.18
C ARG A 702 -16.53 -2.29 12.33
N GLU A 703 -15.89 -2.36 11.13
CA GLU A 703 -15.94 -3.54 10.26
C GLU A 703 -15.12 -4.68 10.89
N PRO A 704 -15.72 -5.78 11.36
CA PRO A 704 -15.01 -6.85 12.04
C PRO A 704 -14.30 -7.82 11.10
N SER A 705 -14.52 -7.70 9.79
CA SER A 705 -14.06 -8.69 8.81
C SER A 705 -12.57 -8.62 8.51
N ASP A 706 -11.97 -9.78 8.27
CA ASP A 706 -10.54 -9.93 7.95
C ASP A 706 -10.20 -9.47 6.53
N ILE A 707 -11.13 -9.68 5.61
CA ILE A 707 -11.02 -9.31 4.20
C ILE A 707 -12.29 -8.56 3.81
N VAL A 708 -12.15 -7.48 3.05
CA VAL A 708 -13.28 -6.76 2.46
C VAL A 708 -13.17 -6.84 0.95
N LEU A 709 -14.16 -7.45 0.29
CA LEU A 709 -14.32 -7.36 -1.15
C LEU A 709 -15.03 -6.04 -1.46
N MET A 710 -14.41 -5.22 -2.30
CA MET A 710 -14.91 -3.88 -2.61
C MET A 710 -16.14 -3.91 -3.54
N SER A 711 -16.34 -5.03 -4.23
CA SER A 711 -17.55 -5.31 -5.03
C SER A 711 -18.54 -6.11 -4.19
N PRO A 712 -19.84 -5.89 -4.33
CA PRO A 712 -20.87 -6.71 -3.71
C PRO A 712 -20.98 -8.12 -4.32
N SER A 713 -20.10 -8.51 -5.24
CA SER A 713 -20.10 -9.79 -5.96
C SER A 713 -19.03 -10.73 -5.41
N ILE A 714 -19.35 -12.03 -5.35
CA ILE A 714 -18.39 -13.09 -5.01
C ILE A 714 -17.50 -13.52 -6.20
N ALA A 715 -17.66 -12.91 -7.37
CA ALA A 715 -16.93 -13.29 -8.60
C ALA A 715 -15.39 -13.25 -8.44
N SER A 716 -14.88 -12.36 -7.61
CA SER A 716 -13.44 -12.24 -7.32
C SER A 716 -12.91 -13.26 -6.31
N LEU A 717 -13.79 -13.95 -5.56
CA LEU A 717 -13.41 -14.86 -4.49
C LEU A 717 -12.52 -16.04 -4.97
N PRO A 718 -12.81 -16.73 -6.10
CA PRO A 718 -11.95 -17.80 -6.61
C PRO A 718 -10.53 -17.32 -6.94
N ALA A 719 -10.39 -16.13 -7.53
CA ALA A 719 -9.10 -15.53 -7.85
C ALA A 719 -8.32 -15.20 -6.58
N LEU A 720 -9.00 -14.68 -5.55
CA LEU A 720 -8.40 -14.40 -4.26
C LEU A 720 -7.93 -15.68 -3.54
N CYS A 721 -8.71 -16.77 -3.62
CA CYS A 721 -8.31 -18.07 -3.10
C CYS A 721 -7.10 -18.66 -3.83
N ALA A 722 -7.04 -18.50 -5.16
CA ALA A 722 -5.89 -18.91 -5.95
C ALA A 722 -4.63 -18.11 -5.55
N LEU A 723 -4.77 -16.79 -5.38
CA LEU A 723 -3.69 -15.93 -4.90
C LEU A 723 -3.18 -16.36 -3.51
N ALA A 724 -4.08 -16.66 -2.58
CA ALA A 724 -3.71 -17.08 -1.22
C ALA A 724 -2.93 -18.41 -1.23
N ARG A 725 -3.37 -19.39 -2.02
CA ARG A 725 -2.67 -20.68 -2.17
C ARG A 725 -1.30 -20.51 -2.82
N ASP A 726 -1.20 -19.67 -3.84
CA ASP A 726 0.07 -19.36 -4.49
C ASP A 726 1.02 -18.61 -3.55
N SER A 727 0.52 -17.68 -2.74
CA SER A 727 1.27 -17.02 -1.66
C SER A 727 1.88 -18.04 -0.70
N GLY A 728 1.09 -18.99 -0.21
CA GLY A 728 1.57 -20.05 0.67
C GLY A 728 2.72 -20.86 0.04
N ARG A 729 2.56 -21.30 -1.22
CA ARG A 729 3.60 -22.05 -1.95
C ARG A 729 4.89 -21.23 -2.13
N ARG A 730 4.76 -19.93 -2.40
CA ARG A 730 5.94 -19.06 -2.55
C ARG A 730 6.66 -18.90 -1.23
N LYS A 731 5.94 -18.63 -0.12
CA LYS A 731 6.51 -18.50 1.22
C LYS A 731 7.28 -19.77 1.61
N GLU A 732 6.73 -20.95 1.35
CA GLU A 732 7.44 -22.21 1.56
C GLU A 732 8.71 -22.30 0.73
N ARG A 733 8.67 -22.00 -0.58
CA ARG A 733 9.87 -22.00 -1.42
C ARG A 733 10.96 -21.07 -0.88
N ARG A 734 10.59 -19.89 -0.34
CA ARG A 734 11.56 -18.97 0.30
C ARG A 734 12.15 -19.55 1.57
N ARG A 735 11.33 -20.21 2.39
CA ARG A 735 11.84 -20.94 3.58
C ARG A 735 12.81 -22.04 3.18
N TYR A 736 12.48 -22.87 2.20
CA TYR A 736 13.40 -23.91 1.70
C TYR A 736 14.68 -23.34 1.10
N ALA A 737 14.64 -22.21 0.43
CA ALA A 737 15.84 -21.55 -0.11
C ALA A 737 16.83 -21.14 1.00
N VAL A 738 16.34 -20.89 2.22
CA VAL A 738 17.18 -20.62 3.41
C VAL A 738 17.58 -21.94 4.10
N ILE A 739 16.62 -22.86 4.29
CA ILE A 739 16.85 -24.10 5.04
C ILE A 739 17.87 -25.01 4.33
N ALA A 740 17.72 -25.22 3.04
CA ALA A 740 18.53 -26.23 2.34
C ALA A 740 20.05 -25.93 2.35
N PRO A 741 20.53 -24.70 2.05
CA PRO A 741 21.93 -24.36 2.20
C PRO A 741 22.43 -24.49 3.64
N ASN A 742 21.61 -24.11 4.63
CA ASN A 742 21.97 -24.17 6.04
C ASN A 742 22.08 -25.62 6.54
N LEU A 743 21.19 -26.51 6.12
CA LEU A 743 21.33 -27.95 6.40
C LEU A 743 22.57 -28.53 5.72
N LEU A 744 22.88 -28.06 4.49
CA LEU A 744 24.11 -28.49 3.82
C LEU A 744 25.36 -28.02 4.58
N CYS A 745 25.35 -26.84 5.22
CA CYS A 745 26.43 -26.40 6.11
C CYS A 745 26.63 -27.38 7.27
N VAL A 746 25.52 -27.77 7.93
CA VAL A 746 25.56 -28.71 9.07
C VAL A 746 26.07 -30.09 8.62
N ALA A 747 25.51 -30.63 7.55
CA ALA A 747 25.95 -31.91 7.00
C ALA A 747 27.44 -31.87 6.53
N GLY A 748 27.82 -30.75 5.89
CA GLY A 748 29.18 -30.52 5.41
C GLY A 748 30.21 -30.40 6.54
N ALA A 749 29.80 -29.86 7.70
CA ALA A 749 30.67 -29.80 8.89
C ALA A 749 31.09 -31.19 9.36
N PHE A 750 30.15 -32.15 9.37
CA PHE A 750 30.44 -33.54 9.80
C PHE A 750 31.09 -34.40 8.70
N ALA A 751 30.60 -34.30 7.46
CA ALA A 751 30.99 -35.22 6.38
C ALA A 751 32.20 -34.77 5.58
N PHE A 752 32.42 -33.46 5.43
CA PHE A 752 33.42 -32.89 4.52
C PHE A 752 34.35 -31.90 5.21
N GLY A 753 34.21 -31.66 6.52
CA GLY A 753 35.06 -30.73 7.26
C GLY A 753 34.88 -29.26 6.80
N PHE A 754 33.67 -28.86 6.49
CA PHE A 754 33.41 -27.48 6.11
C PHE A 754 33.88 -26.54 7.19
N THR A 755 34.49 -25.43 6.77
CA THR A 755 34.96 -24.37 7.68
C THR A 755 33.81 -23.39 7.99
N PRO A 756 33.86 -22.67 9.10
CA PRO A 756 32.90 -21.58 9.39
C PRO A 756 32.81 -20.56 8.27
N MET A 757 33.89 -20.27 7.55
CA MET A 757 33.89 -19.40 6.39
C MET A 757 32.99 -19.95 5.26
N ALA A 758 33.15 -21.23 4.93
CA ALA A 758 32.32 -21.88 3.93
C ALA A 758 30.84 -21.87 4.30
N ALA A 759 30.53 -22.10 5.59
CA ALA A 759 29.17 -22.08 6.11
C ALA A 759 28.56 -20.66 6.06
N VAL A 760 29.32 -19.61 6.39
CA VAL A 760 28.89 -18.21 6.26
C VAL A 760 28.52 -17.87 4.82
N LEU A 761 29.37 -18.20 3.87
CA LEU A 761 29.15 -17.92 2.45
C LEU A 761 27.95 -18.69 1.91
N LEU A 762 27.81 -19.98 2.24
CA LEU A 762 26.71 -20.82 1.78
C LEU A 762 25.37 -20.39 2.39
N SER A 763 25.35 -20.03 3.68
CA SER A 763 24.17 -19.48 4.35
C SER A 763 23.70 -18.16 3.71
N ASN A 764 24.64 -17.25 3.44
CA ASN A 764 24.32 -15.98 2.78
C ASN A 764 23.90 -16.16 1.30
N PHE A 765 24.38 -17.19 0.64
CA PHE A 765 23.88 -17.59 -0.67
C PHE A 765 22.39 -17.98 -0.58
N GLY A 766 21.99 -18.77 0.42
CA GLY A 766 20.59 -19.11 0.69
C GLY A 766 19.73 -17.87 0.94
N THR A 767 20.23 -16.94 1.77
CA THR A 767 19.58 -15.63 2.00
C THR A 767 19.41 -14.87 0.68
N SER A 768 20.45 -14.82 -0.16
CA SER A 768 20.40 -14.16 -1.48
C SER A 768 19.36 -14.80 -2.40
N LEU A 769 19.26 -16.13 -2.42
CA LEU A 769 18.25 -16.85 -3.22
C LEU A 769 16.83 -16.51 -2.77
N ALA A 770 16.56 -16.53 -1.47
CA ALA A 770 15.27 -16.22 -0.92
C ALA A 770 14.85 -14.77 -1.27
N TYR A 771 15.74 -13.82 -1.00
CA TYR A 771 15.55 -12.41 -1.25
C TYR A 771 15.34 -12.07 -2.74
N ASN A 772 16.27 -12.49 -3.62
CA ASN A 772 16.16 -12.20 -5.05
C ASN A 772 14.95 -12.87 -5.68
N GLY A 773 14.59 -14.06 -5.20
CA GLY A 773 13.38 -14.73 -5.63
C GLY A 773 12.11 -13.98 -5.23
N ALA A 774 12.03 -13.40 -4.03
CA ALA A 774 10.92 -12.57 -3.60
C ALA A 774 10.84 -11.27 -4.41
N LYS A 775 12.00 -10.61 -4.62
CA LYS A 775 12.09 -9.39 -5.42
C LYS A 775 11.68 -9.62 -6.88
N ARG A 776 12.07 -10.74 -7.48
CA ARG A 776 11.64 -11.12 -8.83
C ARG A 776 10.12 -11.35 -8.89
N ALA A 777 9.56 -12.09 -7.93
CA ALA A 777 8.12 -12.32 -7.85
C ALA A 777 7.31 -11.03 -7.70
N LEU A 778 7.84 -10.04 -6.96
CA LEU A 778 7.23 -8.72 -6.82
C LEU A 778 7.22 -7.97 -8.15
N ARG A 779 8.33 -7.96 -8.89
CA ARG A 779 8.42 -7.32 -10.23
C ARG A 779 7.50 -7.98 -11.25
N GLU A 780 7.39 -9.30 -11.24
CA GLU A 780 6.48 -10.03 -12.13
C GLU A 780 5.00 -9.74 -11.82
N ALA A 781 4.70 -9.27 -10.59
CA ALA A 781 3.37 -8.83 -10.20
C ALA A 781 3.11 -7.34 -10.51
N GLU A 782 4.12 -6.56 -10.92
CA GLU A 782 3.87 -5.22 -11.44
C GLU A 782 3.00 -5.31 -12.70
N PRO A 783 1.99 -4.41 -12.90
CA PRO A 783 1.23 -4.41 -14.14
C PRO A 783 2.22 -4.20 -15.28
N MET A 784 2.11 -5.02 -16.31
CA MET A 784 2.57 -4.60 -17.62
C MET A 784 1.92 -3.24 -17.83
N ARG A 785 2.71 -2.16 -17.88
CA ARG A 785 2.18 -0.83 -18.13
C ARG A 785 1.31 -0.95 -19.36
N LEU A 786 0.09 -0.43 -19.31
CA LEU A 786 -0.79 -0.44 -20.51
C LEU A 786 -0.08 0.19 -21.71
N ASP A 787 0.89 1.08 -21.46
CA ASP A 787 1.81 1.64 -22.45
C ASP A 787 2.69 0.55 -23.10
N ASP A 788 3.17 -0.45 -22.35
CA ASP A 788 3.94 -1.58 -22.89
C ASP A 788 3.03 -2.60 -23.63
N ALA A 789 1.75 -2.66 -23.28
CA ALA A 789 0.79 -3.52 -23.95
C ALA A 789 0.28 -2.92 -25.27
N CYS A 790 0.34 -1.58 -25.42
CA CYS A 790 -0.09 -0.87 -26.64
C CYS A 790 1.06 -0.58 -27.59
N TYR A 791 2.32 -0.68 -27.18
CA TYR A 791 3.52 -0.33 -27.95
C TYR A 791 4.55 -1.43 -28.05
N ALA A 792 4.20 -2.68 -27.83
CA ALA A 792 5.05 -3.78 -28.27
C ALA A 792 4.97 -3.88 -29.78
N ASP A 793 5.71 -3.02 -30.47
CA ASP A 793 6.16 -3.21 -31.85
C ASP A 793 7.08 -4.44 -31.91
N ASP A 794 6.53 -5.62 -31.73
CA ASP A 794 7.20 -6.86 -32.10
C ASP A 794 6.58 -7.36 -33.40
N GLU A 795 7.11 -6.86 -34.51
CA GLU A 795 6.82 -7.32 -35.88
C GLU A 795 7.04 -8.83 -36.07
N ARG A 796 7.55 -9.56 -35.08
CA ARG A 796 7.91 -10.98 -35.18
C ARG A 796 6.84 -11.95 -34.69
N THR A 797 5.75 -11.50 -34.09
CA THR A 797 4.67 -12.37 -33.57
C THR A 797 3.28 -12.08 -34.17
N CYS A 798 3.20 -11.42 -35.31
CA CYS A 798 1.93 -11.25 -36.02
C CYS A 798 1.68 -12.51 -36.90
N PRO A 799 0.85 -13.49 -36.47
CA PRO A 799 0.47 -14.57 -37.38
C PRO A 799 -0.56 -14.04 -38.37
N GLN A 800 -0.19 -14.08 -39.62
CA GLN A 800 -1.00 -14.05 -40.87
C GLN A 800 -2.30 -13.22 -40.87
N ARG A 801 -2.31 -12.23 -41.77
CA ARG A 801 -3.50 -11.46 -42.19
C ARG A 801 -4.70 -12.39 -42.41
N VAL A 802 -5.71 -12.26 -41.54
CA VAL A 802 -6.98 -12.92 -41.71
C VAL A 802 -7.97 -11.87 -42.21
N GLY A 803 -8.19 -11.84 -43.51
CA GLY A 803 -9.18 -10.99 -44.11
C GLY A 803 -10.58 -11.42 -43.66
N ILE A 804 -11.38 -10.46 -43.19
CA ILE A 804 -12.81 -10.61 -43.00
C ILE A 804 -13.42 -10.36 -44.40
N GLY A 805 -13.52 -11.43 -45.20
CA GLY A 805 -14.15 -11.33 -46.52
C GLY A 805 -15.68 -11.51 -46.42
N ALA A 806 -16.45 -10.70 -47.13
CA ALA A 806 -17.83 -11.01 -47.40
C ALA A 806 -17.87 -12.30 -48.23
N GLY A 807 -18.53 -13.32 -47.75
CA GLY A 807 -18.84 -14.49 -48.56
C GLY A 807 -19.82 -14.08 -49.69
N GLY A 808 -19.40 -14.18 -50.95
CA GLY A 808 -20.23 -14.02 -52.11
C GLY A 808 -21.21 -15.22 -52.30
#